data_dad1f54e526d21ea96e4fdb68c2b6684
#
_entry.id   dad1f54e526d21ea96e4fdb68c2b6684
#
_cell.length_a   1.000
_cell.length_b   1.000
_cell.length_c   1.000
_cell.angle_alpha   90.00
_cell.angle_beta   90.00
_cell.angle_gamma   90.00
#
_symmetry.space_group_name_H-M   'P 1'
#
loop_
_entity.id
_entity.type
_entity.pdbx_description
1 polymer ?
#
loop_
_entity_poly.entity_id
_entity_poly.type
_entity_poly.pdbx_seq_one_letter_code
_entity_poly.pdbx_strand_id
1 'polypeptide(L)'
;MPDGAAHTLNAASERAAALLATRPDRAERDAQAILLRSPNDPRALLIIGSARRRQGDAKAALAVLQPLARAHPRATMTHYELGLALADLRETDAAITALRHATSLNRELADAWRALGDQLFLKGDVPGAEAAYAEHARSAVTDPALKPAAKALFEGRTEDADDLLRPYVASHLTDMAAMKMLAEVRSRQGRHGDAEALLVHCLAVEPANDAVRFAYAEALFHQQKAAETVAQMERLLARQPTLAAYRNMLAGALALLGEDDRSTALYEGLLVDYPSQPRLWLNYGHGLRAIGRREEAMAAYRRCMTLAPGIGDAYWSVANLKTAFFTAEEEAAMQVQAQRPDLPAEDRLHFRYALGKALEDRRHYAGAFEHYASGANLRVGEAPYSADETHAQADRSTRVFTREFFAEQAGVGHDSPAPIFIVGLPRSGSTLIEQILASHSQVEGTMELPHIPLMAQSLAKGSAFADLGRRYITETAAYRKLGRAFFIDKMPNNFMHIGLIQLILPNAKIIDARRHPMGSCFSAFKQLFAQGQTFSYDLTDLGRYYRDYVDLMRHFDQALPGRVHRVIYEDMVEDTEGEVRRLLDYCGLPFEDQCLRFYENSRAVRTVSSEQVRRPIFRDGLDQWRHFEPWLDPLKAALGPALESWRG
;
A
#
# COMPACT_ATOMS: atom_id res chain seq x y z
N MET A 1 -40.47 -21.45 51.00
CA MET A 1 -39.25 -21.89 50.31
C MET A 1 -39.22 -21.43 48.84
N PRO A 2 -39.18 -20.11 48.54
CA PRO A 2 -38.98 -19.61 47.16
C PRO A 2 -37.49 -19.54 46.74
N ASP A 3 -36.55 -19.43 47.65
CA ASP A 3 -35.10 -19.21 47.32
C ASP A 3 -34.43 -20.40 46.62
N GLY A 4 -34.80 -21.63 46.95
CA GLY A 4 -34.16 -22.83 46.33
C GLY A 4 -34.50 -23.05 44.85
N ALA A 5 -35.71 -22.63 44.42
CA ALA A 5 -36.15 -22.79 43.04
C ALA A 5 -35.48 -21.73 42.12
N ALA A 6 -35.34 -20.51 42.61
CA ALA A 6 -34.64 -19.42 41.87
C ALA A 6 -33.13 -19.74 41.72
N HIS A 7 -32.50 -20.29 42.74
CA HIS A 7 -31.07 -20.69 42.66
C HIS A 7 -30.84 -21.84 41.68
N THR A 8 -31.75 -22.80 41.58
CA THR A 8 -31.67 -23.91 40.64
C THR A 8 -31.89 -23.46 39.17
N LEU A 9 -32.77 -22.48 38.92
CA LEU A 9 -33.00 -21.89 37.61
C LEU A 9 -31.82 -21.05 37.12
N ASN A 10 -31.20 -20.26 38.01
CA ASN A 10 -29.98 -19.51 37.71
C ASN A 10 -28.82 -20.44 37.29
N ALA A 11 -28.55 -21.47 38.06
CA ALA A 11 -27.51 -22.46 37.75
C ALA A 11 -27.80 -23.22 36.45
N ALA A 12 -29.08 -23.47 36.12
CA ALA A 12 -29.46 -24.07 34.86
C ALA A 12 -29.20 -23.13 33.66
N SER A 13 -29.52 -21.82 33.79
CA SER A 13 -29.26 -20.80 32.78
C SER A 13 -27.76 -20.61 32.54
N GLU A 14 -26.94 -20.58 33.59
CA GLU A 14 -25.47 -20.50 33.48
C GLU A 14 -24.87 -21.71 32.75
N ARG A 15 -25.33 -22.92 33.05
CA ARG A 15 -24.90 -24.13 32.30
C ARG A 15 -25.29 -24.10 30.83
N ALA A 16 -26.52 -23.67 30.53
CA ALA A 16 -26.98 -23.53 29.15
C ALA A 16 -26.19 -22.45 28.39
N ALA A 17 -25.92 -21.32 29.02
CA ALA A 17 -25.09 -20.24 28.44
C ALA A 17 -23.65 -20.70 28.14
N ALA A 18 -23.04 -21.49 29.04
CA ALA A 18 -21.69 -22.04 28.81
C ALA A 18 -21.59 -22.96 27.58
N LEU A 19 -22.69 -23.56 27.16
CA LEU A 19 -22.76 -24.43 25.97
C LEU A 19 -22.89 -23.65 24.65
N LEU A 20 -23.22 -22.36 24.68
CA LEU A 20 -23.47 -21.56 23.45
C LEU A 20 -22.31 -21.61 22.45
N ALA A 21 -21.07 -21.58 22.95
CA ALA A 21 -19.90 -21.56 22.08
C ALA A 21 -19.59 -22.91 21.42
N THR A 22 -19.89 -24.03 22.10
CA THR A 22 -19.46 -25.36 21.67
C THR A 22 -20.60 -26.26 21.22
N ARG A 23 -21.76 -26.12 21.81
CA ARG A 23 -22.96 -26.96 21.60
C ARG A 23 -24.25 -26.12 21.60
N PRO A 24 -24.45 -25.19 20.63
CA PRO A 24 -25.60 -24.31 20.60
C PRO A 24 -26.94 -25.08 20.52
N ASP A 25 -26.95 -26.24 19.84
CA ASP A 25 -28.10 -27.16 19.80
C ASP A 25 -28.54 -27.65 21.18
N ARG A 26 -27.59 -27.92 22.06
CA ARG A 26 -27.86 -28.33 23.43
C ARG A 26 -28.21 -27.16 24.33
N ALA A 27 -27.55 -26.01 24.14
CA ALA A 27 -27.85 -24.77 24.86
C ALA A 27 -29.33 -24.36 24.64
N GLU A 28 -29.83 -24.47 23.40
CA GLU A 28 -31.23 -24.17 23.07
C GLU A 28 -32.19 -25.12 23.79
N ARG A 29 -31.94 -26.44 23.75
CA ARG A 29 -32.79 -27.42 24.42
C ARG A 29 -32.85 -27.23 25.95
N ASP A 30 -31.68 -26.97 26.56
CA ASP A 30 -31.61 -26.74 28.00
C ASP A 30 -32.33 -25.42 28.37
N ALA A 31 -32.26 -24.38 27.55
CA ALA A 31 -32.98 -23.12 27.74
C ALA A 31 -34.49 -23.29 27.52
N GLN A 32 -34.93 -24.11 26.56
CA GLN A 32 -36.35 -24.46 26.39
C GLN A 32 -36.93 -25.19 27.61
N ALA A 33 -36.15 -26.09 28.24
CA ALA A 33 -36.56 -26.75 29.47
C ALA A 33 -36.72 -25.76 30.67
N ILE A 34 -35.97 -24.65 30.66
CA ILE A 34 -36.16 -23.56 31.64
C ILE A 34 -37.48 -22.84 31.38
N LEU A 35 -37.84 -22.54 30.13
CA LEU A 35 -39.08 -21.87 29.77
C LEU A 35 -40.36 -22.69 30.13
N LEU A 36 -40.25 -24.03 30.17
CA LEU A 36 -41.33 -24.86 30.66
C LEU A 36 -41.65 -24.64 32.16
N ARG A 37 -40.66 -24.19 32.92
CA ARG A 37 -40.78 -23.92 34.37
C ARG A 37 -40.99 -22.43 34.66
N SER A 38 -40.45 -21.56 33.82
CA SER A 38 -40.53 -20.11 33.93
C SER A 38 -40.82 -19.53 32.54
N PRO A 39 -42.09 -19.51 32.08
CA PRO A 39 -42.48 -18.91 30.83
C PRO A 39 -42.05 -17.43 30.81
N ASN A 40 -41.39 -16.99 29.73
CA ASN A 40 -40.83 -15.65 29.55
C ASN A 40 -39.58 -15.33 30.38
N ASP A 41 -38.84 -16.31 30.89
CA ASP A 41 -37.53 -16.05 31.49
C ASP A 41 -36.61 -15.36 30.48
N PRO A 42 -36.12 -14.11 30.76
CA PRO A 42 -35.40 -13.33 29.78
C PRO A 42 -34.00 -13.90 29.49
N ARG A 43 -33.39 -14.62 30.43
CA ARG A 43 -32.07 -15.27 30.21
C ARG A 43 -32.22 -16.48 29.30
N ALA A 44 -33.23 -17.31 29.53
CA ALA A 44 -33.53 -18.45 28.67
C ALA A 44 -33.88 -18.01 27.24
N LEU A 45 -34.68 -16.93 27.08
CA LEU A 45 -34.97 -16.38 25.76
C LEU A 45 -33.72 -15.83 25.06
N LEU A 46 -32.82 -15.15 25.79
CA LEU A 46 -31.56 -14.69 25.24
C LEU A 46 -30.69 -15.88 24.75
N ILE A 47 -30.58 -16.93 25.56
CA ILE A 47 -29.83 -18.14 25.19
C ILE A 47 -30.42 -18.78 23.94
N ILE A 48 -31.75 -18.89 23.83
CA ILE A 48 -32.41 -19.45 22.63
C ILE A 48 -32.10 -18.60 21.38
N GLY A 49 -32.23 -17.28 21.48
CA GLY A 49 -31.93 -16.37 20.39
C GLY A 49 -30.45 -16.49 19.94
N SER A 50 -29.53 -16.47 20.89
CA SER A 50 -28.09 -16.62 20.63
C SER A 50 -27.75 -18.00 20.03
N ALA A 51 -28.40 -19.08 20.52
CA ALA A 51 -28.20 -20.44 20.02
C ALA A 51 -28.65 -20.59 18.57
N ARG A 52 -29.86 -20.09 18.25
CA ARG A 52 -30.40 -20.13 16.88
C ARG A 52 -29.53 -19.35 15.89
N ARG A 53 -29.06 -18.16 16.27
CA ARG A 53 -28.13 -17.40 15.45
C ARG A 53 -26.85 -18.23 15.17
N ARG A 54 -26.25 -18.81 16.19
CA ARG A 54 -25.04 -19.65 16.06
C ARG A 54 -25.24 -20.92 15.26
N GLN A 55 -26.49 -21.42 15.16
CA GLN A 55 -26.90 -22.52 14.30
C GLN A 55 -27.16 -22.08 12.85
N GLY A 56 -27.01 -20.78 12.52
CA GLY A 56 -27.24 -20.21 11.19
C GLY A 56 -28.71 -19.81 10.92
N ASP A 57 -29.61 -19.93 11.89
CA ASP A 57 -31.00 -19.48 11.77
C ASP A 57 -31.21 -18.09 12.38
N ALA A 58 -30.68 -17.08 11.67
CA ALA A 58 -30.78 -15.68 12.08
C ALA A 58 -32.23 -15.17 12.11
N LYS A 59 -33.12 -15.72 11.25
CA LYS A 59 -34.55 -15.34 11.25
C LYS A 59 -35.26 -15.83 12.51
N ALA A 60 -35.03 -17.07 12.91
CA ALA A 60 -35.59 -17.60 14.16
C ALA A 60 -34.96 -16.91 15.39
N ALA A 61 -33.71 -16.52 15.33
CA ALA A 61 -33.05 -15.73 16.37
C ALA A 61 -33.75 -14.34 16.51
N LEU A 62 -33.96 -13.64 15.40
CA LEU A 62 -34.63 -12.34 15.37
C LEU A 62 -36.05 -12.40 15.97
N ALA A 63 -36.79 -13.45 15.64
CA ALA A 63 -38.17 -13.65 16.17
C ALA A 63 -38.21 -13.72 17.71
N VAL A 64 -37.16 -14.14 18.37
CA VAL A 64 -37.03 -14.20 19.84
C VAL A 64 -36.38 -12.94 20.40
N LEU A 65 -35.29 -12.46 19.78
CA LEU A 65 -34.47 -11.37 20.32
C LEU A 65 -35.17 -10.00 20.19
N GLN A 66 -35.94 -9.76 19.12
CA GLN A 66 -36.59 -8.47 18.90
C GLN A 66 -37.70 -8.18 19.94
N PRO A 67 -38.64 -9.09 20.25
CA PRO A 67 -39.57 -8.90 21.34
C PRO A 67 -38.90 -8.78 22.69
N LEU A 68 -37.83 -9.58 22.93
CA LEU A 68 -37.08 -9.54 24.18
C LEU A 68 -36.38 -8.17 24.39
N ALA A 69 -35.79 -7.59 23.34
CA ALA A 69 -35.20 -6.27 23.41
C ALA A 69 -36.21 -5.15 23.71
N ARG A 70 -37.41 -5.26 23.15
CA ARG A 70 -38.51 -4.33 23.43
C ARG A 70 -39.00 -4.44 24.90
N ALA A 71 -39.08 -5.66 25.43
CA ALA A 71 -39.50 -5.89 26.81
C ALA A 71 -38.42 -5.48 27.82
N HIS A 72 -37.15 -5.57 27.43
CA HIS A 72 -36.02 -5.30 28.31
C HIS A 72 -35.01 -4.30 27.67
N PRO A 73 -35.37 -3.01 27.52
CA PRO A 73 -34.60 -2.02 26.78
C PRO A 73 -33.21 -1.71 27.37
N ARG A 74 -32.96 -2.11 28.61
CA ARG A 74 -31.63 -1.96 29.29
C ARG A 74 -30.80 -3.23 29.29
N ALA A 75 -31.24 -4.29 28.63
CA ALA A 75 -30.50 -5.56 28.59
C ALA A 75 -29.41 -5.52 27.48
N THR A 76 -28.19 -5.12 27.86
CA THR A 76 -27.04 -4.94 26.94
C THR A 76 -26.82 -6.14 26.02
N MET A 77 -26.75 -7.35 26.58
CA MET A 77 -26.49 -8.57 25.79
C MET A 77 -27.60 -8.90 24.81
N THR A 78 -28.85 -8.54 25.13
CA THR A 78 -29.98 -8.73 24.21
C THR A 78 -29.86 -7.83 22.98
N HIS A 79 -29.49 -6.56 23.15
CA HIS A 79 -29.24 -5.63 22.05
C HIS A 79 -28.00 -6.02 21.23
N TYR A 80 -26.97 -6.52 21.87
CA TYR A 80 -25.80 -7.03 21.18
C TYR A 80 -26.13 -8.25 20.28
N GLU A 81 -26.78 -9.28 20.83
CA GLU A 81 -27.16 -10.48 20.07
C GLU A 81 -28.23 -10.14 18.97
N LEU A 82 -29.13 -9.20 19.25
CA LEU A 82 -30.06 -8.66 18.26
C LEU A 82 -29.30 -8.00 17.10
N GLY A 83 -28.31 -7.17 17.42
CA GLY A 83 -27.47 -6.53 16.41
C GLY A 83 -26.73 -7.54 15.55
N LEU A 84 -26.17 -8.60 16.15
CA LEU A 84 -25.54 -9.68 15.42
C LEU A 84 -26.51 -10.46 14.53
N ALA A 85 -27.72 -10.76 15.01
CA ALA A 85 -28.73 -11.46 14.21
C ALA A 85 -29.19 -10.62 13.01
N LEU A 86 -29.32 -9.30 13.17
CA LEU A 86 -29.63 -8.37 12.08
C LEU A 86 -28.47 -8.27 11.08
N ALA A 87 -27.23 -8.28 11.57
CA ALA A 87 -26.03 -8.32 10.73
C ALA A 87 -25.98 -9.60 9.87
N ASP A 88 -26.25 -10.76 10.45
CA ASP A 88 -26.33 -12.05 9.73
C ASP A 88 -27.40 -12.03 8.62
N LEU A 89 -28.48 -11.24 8.80
CA LEU A 89 -29.55 -11.02 7.81
C LEU A 89 -29.21 -9.90 6.80
N ARG A 90 -28.06 -9.26 6.92
CA ARG A 90 -27.64 -8.09 6.11
C ARG A 90 -28.54 -6.86 6.29
N GLU A 91 -29.25 -6.76 7.40
CA GLU A 91 -30.04 -5.59 7.79
C GLU A 91 -29.14 -4.55 8.50
N THR A 92 -28.18 -4.00 7.75
CA THR A 92 -27.05 -3.20 8.26
C THR A 92 -27.51 -2.00 9.12
N ASP A 93 -28.51 -1.21 8.69
CA ASP A 93 -28.97 -0.03 9.45
C ASP A 93 -29.62 -0.40 10.78
N ALA A 94 -30.40 -1.47 10.79
CA ALA A 94 -31.02 -1.98 12.01
C ALA A 94 -29.97 -2.59 12.95
N ALA A 95 -28.99 -3.30 12.42
CA ALA A 95 -27.85 -3.83 13.17
C ALA A 95 -27.04 -2.71 13.85
N ILE A 96 -26.69 -1.64 13.11
CA ILE A 96 -25.99 -0.45 13.65
C ILE A 96 -26.79 0.14 14.81
N THR A 97 -28.11 0.29 14.65
CA THR A 97 -28.98 0.84 15.69
C THR A 97 -28.94 0.00 16.96
N ALA A 98 -29.07 -1.32 16.85
CA ALA A 98 -29.05 -2.24 17.98
C ALA A 98 -27.67 -2.27 18.67
N LEU A 99 -26.59 -2.28 17.89
CA LEU A 99 -25.21 -2.30 18.39
C LEU A 99 -24.83 -0.97 19.06
N ARG A 100 -25.22 0.18 18.51
CA ARG A 100 -25.07 1.49 19.18
C ARG A 100 -25.78 1.53 20.52
N HIS A 101 -26.97 0.93 20.60
CA HIS A 101 -27.67 0.85 21.87
C HIS A 101 -26.95 -0.05 22.87
N ALA A 102 -26.45 -1.21 22.43
CA ALA A 102 -25.63 -2.10 23.29
C ALA A 102 -24.38 -1.39 23.83
N THR A 103 -23.64 -0.69 22.98
CA THR A 103 -22.42 0.05 23.37
C THR A 103 -22.72 1.26 24.27
N SER A 104 -23.88 1.91 24.10
CA SER A 104 -24.30 2.99 25.00
C SER A 104 -24.66 2.50 26.41
N LEU A 105 -25.21 1.29 26.53
CA LEU A 105 -25.53 0.65 27.81
C LEU A 105 -24.29 0.12 28.53
N ASN A 106 -23.33 -0.40 27.79
CA ASN A 106 -22.06 -0.88 28.33
C ASN A 106 -20.90 -0.55 27.39
N ARG A 107 -20.15 0.49 27.73
CA ARG A 107 -18.98 0.96 26.97
C ARG A 107 -17.79 0.00 27.00
N GLU A 108 -17.75 -0.89 28.01
CA GLU A 108 -16.67 -1.87 28.15
C GLU A 108 -16.95 -3.19 27.41
N LEU A 109 -18.07 -3.30 26.68
CA LEU A 109 -18.39 -4.47 25.87
C LEU A 109 -17.62 -4.41 24.53
N ALA A 110 -16.36 -4.85 24.53
CA ALA A 110 -15.42 -4.76 23.41
C ALA A 110 -16.00 -5.39 22.11
N ASP A 111 -16.61 -6.58 22.23
CA ASP A 111 -17.18 -7.27 21.06
C ASP A 111 -18.32 -6.52 20.39
N ALA A 112 -19.12 -5.74 21.15
CA ALA A 112 -20.17 -4.91 20.57
C ALA A 112 -19.60 -3.73 19.77
N TRP A 113 -18.51 -3.15 20.23
CA TRP A 113 -17.78 -2.12 19.49
C TRP A 113 -17.20 -2.65 18.17
N ARG A 114 -16.60 -3.84 18.19
CA ARG A 114 -16.10 -4.49 16.98
C ARG A 114 -17.23 -4.72 15.98
N ALA A 115 -18.32 -5.36 16.44
CA ALA A 115 -19.47 -5.63 15.58
C ALA A 115 -20.09 -4.35 15.01
N LEU A 116 -20.13 -3.25 15.80
CA LEU A 116 -20.57 -1.94 15.32
C LEU A 116 -19.63 -1.40 14.24
N GLY A 117 -18.33 -1.49 14.44
CA GLY A 117 -17.32 -1.11 13.44
C GLY A 117 -17.51 -1.87 12.13
N ASP A 118 -17.70 -3.19 12.19
CA ASP A 118 -17.96 -4.03 11.02
C ASP A 118 -19.20 -3.56 10.24
N GLN A 119 -20.30 -3.23 10.93
CA GLN A 119 -21.51 -2.77 10.27
C GLN A 119 -21.41 -1.34 9.71
N LEU A 120 -20.71 -0.43 10.39
CA LEU A 120 -20.43 0.91 9.89
C LEU A 120 -19.53 0.86 8.65
N PHE A 121 -18.53 -0.01 8.67
CA PHE A 121 -17.68 -0.25 7.50
C PHE A 121 -18.49 -0.77 6.32
N LEU A 122 -19.40 -1.74 6.53
CA LEU A 122 -20.32 -2.24 5.50
C LEU A 122 -21.21 -1.15 4.91
N LYS A 123 -21.64 -0.19 5.74
CA LYS A 123 -22.45 0.96 5.30
C LYS A 123 -21.63 1.99 4.51
N GLY A 124 -20.29 1.94 4.55
CA GLY A 124 -19.40 2.94 3.97
C GLY A 124 -19.09 4.12 4.90
N ASP A 125 -19.54 4.08 6.15
CA ASP A 125 -19.16 5.06 7.19
C ASP A 125 -17.78 4.70 7.75
N VAL A 126 -16.73 5.00 6.99
CA VAL A 126 -15.34 4.68 7.37
C VAL A 126 -14.94 5.40 8.66
N PRO A 127 -15.16 6.72 8.84
CA PRO A 127 -14.81 7.39 10.09
C PRO A 127 -15.54 6.81 11.31
N GLY A 128 -16.82 6.48 11.16
CA GLY A 128 -17.60 5.83 12.22
C GLY A 128 -17.07 4.43 12.56
N ALA A 129 -16.66 3.66 11.55
CA ALA A 129 -16.06 2.35 11.74
C ALA A 129 -14.73 2.44 12.48
N GLU A 130 -13.84 3.33 12.08
CA GLU A 130 -12.55 3.57 12.75
C GLU A 130 -12.74 3.97 14.22
N ALA A 131 -13.70 4.86 14.51
CA ALA A 131 -14.03 5.23 15.89
C ALA A 131 -14.52 4.03 16.71
N ALA A 132 -15.36 3.17 16.14
CA ALA A 132 -15.86 1.98 16.81
C ALA A 132 -14.75 0.93 17.04
N TYR A 133 -13.86 0.71 16.08
CA TYR A 133 -12.70 -0.18 16.26
C TYR A 133 -11.71 0.36 17.30
N ALA A 134 -11.53 1.66 17.39
CA ALA A 134 -10.71 2.28 18.41
C ALA A 134 -11.30 2.06 19.81
N GLU A 135 -12.62 2.21 20.00
CA GLU A 135 -13.31 1.88 21.26
C GLU A 135 -13.24 0.37 21.59
N HIS A 136 -13.31 -0.50 20.58
CA HIS A 136 -13.04 -1.94 20.76
C HIS A 136 -11.64 -2.17 21.33
N ALA A 137 -10.61 -1.60 20.71
CA ALA A 137 -9.22 -1.74 21.16
C ALA A 137 -9.04 -1.24 22.60
N ARG A 138 -9.64 -0.10 22.96
CA ARG A 138 -9.61 0.45 24.32
C ARG A 138 -10.29 -0.47 25.33
N SER A 139 -11.49 -0.95 25.02
CA SER A 139 -12.30 -1.75 25.95
C SER A 139 -11.85 -3.21 26.07
N ALA A 140 -11.07 -3.70 25.10
CA ALA A 140 -10.48 -5.03 25.16
C ALA A 140 -9.33 -5.16 26.16
N VAL A 141 -8.75 -4.02 26.62
CA VAL A 141 -7.66 -4.01 27.59
C VAL A 141 -8.21 -4.17 29.00
N THR A 142 -8.04 -5.35 29.57
CA THR A 142 -8.52 -5.70 30.91
C THR A 142 -7.52 -5.38 32.03
N ASP A 143 -6.21 -5.40 31.72
CA ASP A 143 -5.16 -5.10 32.70
C ASP A 143 -5.14 -3.60 33.06
N PRO A 144 -5.33 -3.24 34.36
CA PRO A 144 -5.26 -1.85 34.81
C PRO A 144 -3.92 -1.16 34.48
N ALA A 145 -2.81 -1.89 34.46
CA ALA A 145 -1.48 -1.34 34.18
C ALA A 145 -1.35 -0.87 32.73
N LEU A 146 -2.06 -1.49 31.79
CA LEU A 146 -2.03 -1.15 30.36
C LEU A 146 -3.06 -0.08 29.97
N LYS A 147 -4.05 0.22 30.81
CA LYS A 147 -5.10 1.22 30.48
C LYS A 147 -4.57 2.61 30.14
N PRO A 148 -3.54 3.17 30.85
CA PRO A 148 -2.98 4.47 30.44
C PRO A 148 -2.37 4.46 29.06
N ALA A 149 -1.64 3.41 28.71
CA ALA A 149 -1.04 3.25 27.37
C ALA A 149 -2.12 3.05 26.27
N ALA A 150 -3.14 2.23 26.54
CA ALA A 150 -4.27 2.07 25.63
C ALA A 150 -5.02 3.39 25.40
N LYS A 151 -5.20 4.20 26.45
CA LYS A 151 -5.79 5.54 26.33
C LYS A 151 -4.94 6.48 25.48
N ALA A 152 -3.63 6.53 25.72
CA ALA A 152 -2.72 7.35 24.93
C ALA A 152 -2.72 6.95 23.45
N LEU A 153 -2.72 5.63 23.16
CA LEU A 153 -2.80 5.08 21.81
C LEU A 153 -4.13 5.45 21.12
N PHE A 154 -5.24 5.39 21.85
CA PHE A 154 -6.56 5.79 21.36
C PHE A 154 -6.61 7.28 21.01
N GLU A 155 -6.02 8.14 21.83
CA GLU A 155 -5.95 9.59 21.61
C GLU A 155 -4.91 10.00 20.55
N GLY A 156 -4.27 9.02 19.87
CA GLY A 156 -3.25 9.25 18.85
C GLY A 156 -1.90 9.72 19.40
N ARG A 157 -1.72 9.72 20.73
CA ARG A 157 -0.48 10.11 21.41
C ARG A 157 0.50 8.93 21.45
N THR A 158 1.05 8.61 20.26
CA THR A 158 1.87 7.41 20.07
C THR A 158 3.17 7.45 20.85
N GLU A 159 3.78 8.63 21.03
CA GLU A 159 5.01 8.79 21.83
C GLU A 159 4.75 8.49 23.32
N ASP A 160 3.66 9.03 23.88
CA ASP A 160 3.28 8.77 25.27
C ASP A 160 2.99 7.26 25.50
N ALA A 161 2.32 6.64 24.52
CA ALA A 161 2.04 5.20 24.58
C ALA A 161 3.33 4.37 24.52
N ASP A 162 4.31 4.76 23.69
CA ASP A 162 5.61 4.11 23.60
C ASP A 162 6.39 4.20 24.92
N ASP A 163 6.44 5.40 25.51
CA ASP A 163 7.15 5.64 26.76
C ASP A 163 6.57 4.85 27.94
N LEU A 164 5.26 4.59 27.93
CA LEU A 164 4.59 3.73 28.92
C LEU A 164 4.84 2.24 28.68
N LEU A 165 4.75 1.80 27.41
CA LEU A 165 4.80 0.37 27.07
C LEU A 165 6.22 -0.19 27.00
N ARG A 166 7.19 0.58 26.55
CA ARG A 166 8.58 0.12 26.40
C ARG A 166 9.18 -0.43 27.71
N PRO A 167 9.18 0.31 28.84
CA PRO A 167 9.68 -0.21 30.11
C PRO A 167 8.82 -1.36 30.64
N TYR A 168 7.50 -1.31 30.43
CA TYR A 168 6.59 -2.36 30.89
C TYR A 168 6.90 -3.69 30.17
N VAL A 169 6.99 -3.69 28.84
CA VAL A 169 7.32 -4.87 28.04
C VAL A 169 8.71 -5.40 28.37
N ALA A 170 9.69 -4.52 28.62
CA ALA A 170 11.04 -4.94 29.01
C ALA A 170 11.06 -5.73 30.33
N SER A 171 10.12 -5.46 31.25
CA SER A 171 9.99 -6.16 32.55
C SER A 171 8.97 -7.31 32.51
N HIS A 172 8.11 -7.40 31.47
CA HIS A 172 7.04 -8.39 31.34
C HIS A 172 7.09 -9.05 29.96
N LEU A 173 8.19 -9.75 29.66
CA LEU A 173 8.49 -10.36 28.35
C LEU A 173 7.51 -11.46 27.91
N THR A 174 6.58 -11.86 28.76
CA THR A 174 5.53 -12.86 28.45
C THR A 174 4.14 -12.24 28.32
N ASP A 175 4.01 -10.93 28.53
CA ASP A 175 2.73 -10.23 28.39
C ASP A 175 2.45 -9.93 26.92
N MET A 176 1.67 -10.83 26.31
CA MET A 176 1.31 -10.77 24.89
C MET A 176 0.43 -9.55 24.57
N ALA A 177 -0.42 -9.11 25.51
CA ALA A 177 -1.28 -7.95 25.29
C ALA A 177 -0.44 -6.65 25.23
N ALA A 178 0.51 -6.52 26.13
CA ALA A 178 1.44 -5.39 26.15
C ALA A 178 2.35 -5.36 24.90
N MET A 179 2.89 -6.52 24.50
CA MET A 179 3.72 -6.63 23.29
C MET A 179 2.96 -6.28 22.03
N LYS A 180 1.73 -6.79 21.89
CA LYS A 180 0.87 -6.46 20.75
C LYS A 180 0.54 -4.97 20.71
N MET A 181 0.25 -4.36 21.86
CA MET A 181 -0.02 -2.92 21.93
C MET A 181 1.22 -2.10 21.57
N LEU A 182 2.41 -2.50 22.02
CA LEU A 182 3.66 -1.85 21.63
C LEU A 182 3.94 -2.01 20.13
N ALA A 183 3.64 -3.17 19.55
CA ALA A 183 3.77 -3.39 18.10
C ALA A 183 2.84 -2.46 17.31
N GLU A 184 1.59 -2.27 17.77
CA GLU A 184 0.65 -1.31 17.19
C GLU A 184 1.19 0.13 17.26
N VAL A 185 1.72 0.55 18.40
CA VAL A 185 2.37 1.86 18.56
C VAL A 185 3.52 2.02 17.57
N ARG A 186 4.41 1.02 17.48
CA ARG A 186 5.54 1.03 16.54
C ARG A 186 5.10 1.13 15.10
N SER A 187 4.04 0.40 14.72
CA SER A 187 3.45 0.47 13.38
C SER A 187 2.94 1.86 13.06
N ARG A 188 2.21 2.52 13.98
CA ARG A 188 1.72 3.89 13.81
C ARG A 188 2.83 4.94 13.73
N GLN A 189 3.98 4.67 14.36
CA GLN A 189 5.19 5.49 14.24
C GLN A 189 5.99 5.21 12.95
N GLY A 190 5.51 4.33 12.05
CA GLY A 190 6.23 3.89 10.86
C GLY A 190 7.40 2.93 11.14
N ARG A 191 7.58 2.48 12.38
CA ARG A 191 8.65 1.57 12.81
C ARG A 191 8.25 0.11 12.62
N HIS A 192 7.88 -0.25 11.39
CA HIS A 192 7.30 -1.55 11.07
C HIS A 192 8.25 -2.72 11.33
N GLY A 193 9.57 -2.53 11.23
CA GLY A 193 10.56 -3.57 11.58
C GLY A 193 10.58 -3.89 13.07
N ASP A 194 10.41 -2.90 13.93
CA ASP A 194 10.31 -3.11 15.37
C ASP A 194 8.99 -3.80 15.75
N ALA A 195 7.90 -3.43 15.07
CA ALA A 195 6.60 -4.08 15.22
C ALA A 195 6.68 -5.56 14.80
N GLU A 196 7.31 -5.86 13.67
CA GLU A 196 7.55 -7.21 13.19
C GLU A 196 8.27 -8.07 14.23
N ALA A 197 9.35 -7.58 14.82
CA ALA A 197 10.12 -8.31 15.81
C ALA A 197 9.27 -8.71 17.05
N LEU A 198 8.44 -7.80 17.54
CA LEU A 198 7.51 -8.05 18.64
C LEU A 198 6.45 -9.11 18.26
N LEU A 199 5.87 -8.99 17.06
CA LEU A 199 4.79 -9.86 16.59
C LEU A 199 5.29 -11.28 16.27
N VAL A 200 6.52 -11.43 15.77
CA VAL A 200 7.19 -12.73 15.60
C VAL A 200 7.32 -13.42 16.96
N HIS A 201 7.74 -12.70 18.00
CA HIS A 201 7.82 -13.26 19.36
C HIS A 201 6.43 -13.70 19.85
N CYS A 202 5.40 -12.86 19.66
CA CYS A 202 4.03 -13.22 20.00
C CYS A 202 3.56 -14.50 19.28
N LEU A 203 3.86 -14.65 18.00
CA LEU A 203 3.49 -15.84 17.21
C LEU A 203 4.29 -17.09 17.60
N ALA A 204 5.49 -16.94 18.14
CA ALA A 204 6.25 -18.06 18.67
C ALA A 204 5.59 -18.67 19.93
N VAL A 205 4.94 -17.84 20.74
CA VAL A 205 4.21 -18.27 21.95
C VAL A 205 2.80 -18.75 21.60
N GLU A 206 2.08 -18.01 20.76
CA GLU A 206 0.70 -18.33 20.32
C GLU A 206 0.59 -18.47 18.80
N PRO A 207 1.06 -19.55 18.21
CA PRO A 207 1.06 -19.72 16.74
C PRO A 207 -0.34 -19.72 16.09
N ALA A 208 -1.39 -19.97 16.87
CA ALA A 208 -2.78 -20.04 16.41
C ALA A 208 -3.53 -18.69 16.56
N ASN A 209 -2.89 -17.65 17.04
CA ASN A 209 -3.53 -16.35 17.26
C ASN A 209 -3.65 -15.57 15.93
N ASP A 210 -4.84 -15.61 15.33
CA ASP A 210 -5.13 -14.98 14.04
C ASP A 210 -4.99 -13.46 14.07
N ALA A 211 -5.33 -12.80 15.18
CA ALA A 211 -5.22 -11.35 15.30
C ALA A 211 -3.75 -10.88 15.31
N VAL A 212 -2.88 -11.62 16.00
CA VAL A 212 -1.43 -11.36 15.98
C VAL A 212 -0.85 -11.64 14.61
N ARG A 213 -1.28 -12.72 13.95
CA ARG A 213 -0.84 -13.07 12.58
C ARG A 213 -1.25 -12.01 11.56
N PHE A 214 -2.43 -11.45 11.70
CA PHE A 214 -2.90 -10.37 10.83
C PHE A 214 -2.06 -9.09 11.05
N ALA A 215 -1.83 -8.66 12.28
CA ALA A 215 -0.97 -7.53 12.60
C ALA A 215 0.49 -7.74 12.10
N TYR A 216 0.99 -8.99 12.18
CA TYR A 216 2.28 -9.35 11.59
C TYR A 216 2.28 -9.19 10.06
N ALA A 217 1.23 -9.64 9.39
CA ALA A 217 1.07 -9.46 7.95
C ALA A 217 0.98 -7.98 7.55
N GLU A 218 0.32 -7.13 8.35
CA GLU A 218 0.29 -5.68 8.16
C GLU A 218 1.69 -5.06 8.28
N ALA A 219 2.45 -5.44 9.30
CA ALA A 219 3.82 -4.97 9.49
C ALA A 219 4.74 -5.38 8.32
N LEU A 220 4.58 -6.59 7.78
CA LEU A 220 5.29 -7.07 6.59
C LEU A 220 4.87 -6.29 5.33
N PHE A 221 3.57 -6.04 5.16
CA PHE A 221 3.02 -5.32 4.02
C PHE A 221 3.57 -3.90 3.92
N HIS A 222 3.60 -3.17 5.03
CA HIS A 222 4.18 -1.83 5.09
C HIS A 222 5.70 -1.80 4.82
N GLN A 223 6.40 -2.91 5.08
CA GLN A 223 7.81 -3.08 4.73
C GLN A 223 8.02 -3.56 3.29
N GLN A 224 6.96 -3.65 2.47
CA GLN A 224 7.03 -4.15 1.08
C GLN A 224 7.47 -5.63 0.99
N LYS A 225 7.37 -6.40 2.07
CA LYS A 225 7.67 -7.84 2.12
C LYS A 225 6.48 -8.65 1.58
N ALA A 226 6.23 -8.50 0.27
CA ALA A 226 5.01 -8.97 -0.37
C ALA A 226 4.81 -10.50 -0.28
N ALA A 227 5.86 -11.28 -0.53
CA ALA A 227 5.79 -12.74 -0.52
C ALA A 227 5.45 -13.29 0.88
N GLU A 228 6.08 -12.75 1.92
CA GLU A 228 5.83 -13.12 3.31
C GLU A 228 4.41 -12.71 3.73
N THR A 229 3.95 -11.53 3.31
CA THR A 229 2.56 -11.10 3.55
C THR A 229 1.56 -12.06 2.93
N VAL A 230 1.73 -12.43 1.66
CA VAL A 230 0.88 -13.42 0.97
C VAL A 230 0.83 -14.72 1.76
N ALA A 231 1.98 -15.24 2.19
CA ALA A 231 2.05 -16.49 2.95
C ALA A 231 1.27 -16.44 4.28
N GLN A 232 1.29 -15.31 5.00
CA GLN A 232 0.51 -15.14 6.23
C GLN A 232 -0.99 -15.03 5.92
N MET A 233 -1.36 -14.28 4.89
CA MET A 233 -2.77 -14.09 4.52
C MET A 233 -3.42 -15.38 4.00
N GLU A 234 -2.70 -16.20 3.24
CA GLU A 234 -3.20 -17.52 2.80
C GLU A 234 -3.47 -18.45 3.99
N ARG A 235 -2.61 -18.43 5.03
CA ARG A 235 -2.84 -19.18 6.28
C ARG A 235 -4.10 -18.71 7.01
N LEU A 236 -4.34 -17.40 7.08
CA LEU A 236 -5.53 -16.84 7.72
C LEU A 236 -6.80 -17.17 6.93
N LEU A 237 -6.76 -17.06 5.60
CA LEU A 237 -7.88 -17.38 4.73
C LEU A 237 -8.22 -18.88 4.69
N ALA A 238 -7.24 -19.77 4.91
CA ALA A 238 -7.51 -21.20 5.07
C ALA A 238 -8.45 -21.49 6.27
N ARG A 239 -8.44 -20.62 7.30
CA ARG A 239 -9.30 -20.74 8.48
C ARG A 239 -10.58 -19.91 8.38
N GLN A 240 -10.52 -18.76 7.75
CA GLN A 240 -11.62 -17.80 7.61
C GLN A 240 -11.71 -17.27 6.16
N PRO A 241 -12.18 -18.10 5.20
CA PRO A 241 -12.08 -17.81 3.76
C PRO A 241 -12.91 -16.63 3.28
N THR A 242 -13.94 -16.25 4.02
CA THR A 242 -14.87 -15.18 3.64
C THR A 242 -14.56 -13.82 4.28
N LEU A 243 -13.59 -13.75 5.20
CA LEU A 243 -13.32 -12.51 5.91
C LEU A 243 -12.75 -11.44 4.97
N ALA A 244 -13.52 -10.35 4.79
CA ALA A 244 -13.22 -9.30 3.81
C ALA A 244 -11.86 -8.63 4.04
N ALA A 245 -11.50 -8.37 5.31
CA ALA A 245 -10.21 -7.76 5.66
C ALA A 245 -9.02 -8.62 5.18
N TYR A 246 -9.10 -9.94 5.34
CA TYR A 246 -8.06 -10.86 4.88
C TYR A 246 -7.97 -10.92 3.35
N ARG A 247 -9.13 -10.99 2.67
CA ARG A 247 -9.19 -10.98 1.20
C ARG A 247 -8.64 -9.67 0.62
N ASN A 248 -8.97 -8.54 1.23
CA ASN A 248 -8.48 -7.21 0.81
C ASN A 248 -6.96 -7.08 1.00
N MET A 249 -6.43 -7.51 2.15
CA MET A 249 -4.99 -7.49 2.42
C MET A 249 -4.24 -8.43 1.46
N LEU A 250 -4.77 -9.65 1.22
CA LEU A 250 -4.19 -10.56 0.24
C LEU A 250 -4.16 -9.94 -1.16
N ALA A 251 -5.25 -9.30 -1.59
CA ALA A 251 -5.31 -8.64 -2.89
C ALA A 251 -4.24 -7.55 -3.02
N GLY A 252 -4.06 -6.71 -1.98
CA GLY A 252 -3.00 -5.71 -1.94
C GLY A 252 -1.59 -6.32 -1.99
N ALA A 253 -1.35 -7.39 -1.23
CA ALA A 253 -0.06 -8.09 -1.20
C ALA A 253 0.28 -8.77 -2.54
N LEU A 254 -0.71 -9.40 -3.18
CA LEU A 254 -0.57 -9.97 -4.53
C LEU A 254 -0.27 -8.87 -5.55
N ALA A 255 -0.92 -7.72 -5.40
CA ALA A 255 -0.62 -6.55 -6.20
C ALA A 255 0.84 -6.12 -6.03
N LEU A 256 1.38 -6.04 -4.82
CA LEU A 256 2.81 -5.74 -4.59
C LEU A 256 3.74 -6.82 -5.16
N LEU A 257 3.32 -8.09 -5.16
CA LEU A 257 4.09 -9.22 -5.70
C LEU A 257 4.05 -9.33 -7.22
N GLY A 258 3.24 -8.54 -7.91
CA GLY A 258 3.08 -8.61 -9.36
C GLY A 258 2.09 -9.68 -9.84
N GLU A 259 1.24 -10.18 -8.96
CA GLU A 259 0.19 -11.16 -9.28
C GLU A 259 -1.15 -10.45 -9.53
N ASP A 260 -1.15 -9.57 -10.55
CA ASP A 260 -2.26 -8.66 -10.81
C ASP A 260 -3.58 -9.34 -11.14
N ASP A 261 -3.55 -10.45 -11.88
CA ASP A 261 -4.76 -11.20 -12.22
C ASP A 261 -5.43 -11.78 -10.98
N ARG A 262 -4.64 -12.37 -10.07
CA ARG A 262 -5.16 -12.89 -8.78
C ARG A 262 -5.68 -11.77 -7.89
N SER A 263 -4.94 -10.66 -7.81
CA SER A 263 -5.35 -9.47 -7.07
C SER A 263 -6.69 -8.93 -7.57
N THR A 264 -6.80 -8.74 -8.89
CA THR A 264 -8.01 -8.21 -9.55
C THR A 264 -9.22 -9.12 -9.32
N ALA A 265 -9.04 -10.45 -9.43
CA ALA A 265 -10.11 -11.42 -9.16
C ALA A 265 -10.61 -11.39 -7.71
N LEU A 266 -9.70 -11.16 -6.73
CA LEU A 266 -10.11 -10.98 -5.34
C LEU A 266 -10.92 -9.70 -5.13
N TYR A 267 -10.55 -8.58 -5.77
CA TYR A 267 -11.33 -7.34 -5.71
C TYR A 267 -12.69 -7.49 -6.40
N GLU A 268 -12.78 -8.20 -7.53
CA GLU A 268 -14.08 -8.53 -8.17
C GLU A 268 -15.00 -9.26 -7.18
N GLY A 269 -14.49 -10.31 -6.52
CA GLY A 269 -15.26 -11.04 -5.52
C GLY A 269 -15.65 -10.19 -4.30
N LEU A 270 -14.77 -9.28 -3.85
CA LEU A 270 -15.09 -8.35 -2.76
C LEU A 270 -16.17 -7.36 -3.17
N LEU A 271 -16.17 -6.87 -4.41
CA LEU A 271 -17.15 -5.91 -4.91
C LEU A 271 -18.55 -6.52 -5.12
N VAL A 272 -18.65 -7.84 -5.32
CA VAL A 272 -19.95 -8.55 -5.27
C VAL A 272 -20.56 -8.47 -3.87
N ASP A 273 -19.73 -8.67 -2.84
CA ASP A 273 -20.18 -8.65 -1.44
C ASP A 273 -20.36 -7.22 -0.91
N TYR A 274 -19.51 -6.27 -1.34
CA TYR A 274 -19.41 -4.90 -0.81
C TYR A 274 -19.43 -3.83 -1.91
N PRO A 275 -20.49 -3.72 -2.74
CA PRO A 275 -20.52 -2.85 -3.92
C PRO A 275 -20.57 -1.35 -3.60
N SER A 276 -20.84 -0.98 -2.35
CA SER A 276 -20.87 0.41 -1.88
C SER A 276 -19.56 0.91 -1.28
N GLN A 277 -18.51 0.09 -1.27
CA GLN A 277 -17.20 0.46 -0.70
C GLN A 277 -16.32 1.19 -1.73
N PRO A 278 -16.11 2.51 -1.61
CA PRO A 278 -15.41 3.28 -2.64
C PRO A 278 -13.93 2.89 -2.79
N ARG A 279 -13.24 2.56 -1.69
CA ARG A 279 -11.83 2.17 -1.74
C ARG A 279 -11.60 0.82 -2.44
N LEU A 280 -12.57 -0.09 -2.40
CA LEU A 280 -12.49 -1.34 -3.17
C LEU A 280 -12.56 -1.06 -4.68
N TRP A 281 -13.43 -0.14 -5.11
CA TRP A 281 -13.50 0.30 -6.50
C TRP A 281 -12.20 0.97 -6.95
N LEU A 282 -11.60 1.80 -6.11
CA LEU A 282 -10.31 2.44 -6.40
C LEU A 282 -9.20 1.40 -6.61
N ASN A 283 -9.04 0.46 -5.66
CA ASN A 283 -8.03 -0.59 -5.72
C ASN A 283 -8.25 -1.55 -6.89
N TYR A 284 -9.50 -1.90 -7.18
CA TYR A 284 -9.87 -2.68 -8.36
C TYR A 284 -9.46 -1.96 -9.65
N GLY A 285 -9.73 -0.66 -9.75
CA GLY A 285 -9.29 0.19 -10.85
C GLY A 285 -7.78 0.18 -11.03
N HIS A 286 -7.00 0.21 -9.94
CA HIS A 286 -5.54 0.12 -10.01
C HIS A 286 -5.06 -1.24 -10.57
N GLY A 287 -5.67 -2.35 -10.14
CA GLY A 287 -5.41 -3.68 -10.68
C GLY A 287 -5.72 -3.78 -12.17
N LEU A 288 -6.91 -3.33 -12.57
CA LEU A 288 -7.34 -3.30 -13.97
C LEU A 288 -6.40 -2.49 -14.86
N ARG A 289 -5.96 -1.32 -14.39
CA ARG A 289 -4.97 -0.50 -15.10
C ARG A 289 -3.64 -1.23 -15.29
N ALA A 290 -3.15 -1.92 -14.27
CA ALA A 290 -1.89 -2.66 -14.33
C ALA A 290 -1.91 -3.74 -15.42
N ILE A 291 -3.02 -4.48 -15.56
CA ILE A 291 -3.21 -5.51 -16.59
C ILE A 291 -3.70 -4.95 -17.94
N GLY A 292 -3.89 -3.63 -18.06
CA GLY A 292 -4.26 -2.95 -19.31
C GLY A 292 -5.75 -2.96 -19.66
N ARG A 293 -6.65 -3.37 -18.73
CA ARG A 293 -8.12 -3.29 -18.87
C ARG A 293 -8.61 -1.85 -18.59
N ARG A 294 -8.23 -0.94 -19.46
CA ARG A 294 -8.28 0.50 -19.23
C ARG A 294 -9.69 1.06 -19.09
N GLU A 295 -10.63 0.66 -19.96
CA GLU A 295 -12.01 1.15 -19.95
C GLU A 295 -12.71 0.74 -18.65
N GLU A 296 -12.45 -0.46 -18.20
CA GLU A 296 -12.97 -0.99 -16.93
C GLU A 296 -12.32 -0.30 -15.74
N ALA A 297 -11.01 0.00 -15.79
CA ALA A 297 -10.34 0.80 -14.77
C ALA A 297 -10.99 2.19 -14.64
N MET A 298 -11.26 2.85 -15.77
CA MET A 298 -11.96 4.14 -15.80
C MET A 298 -13.35 4.05 -15.17
N ALA A 299 -14.13 3.02 -15.51
CA ALA A 299 -15.46 2.79 -14.93
C ALA A 299 -15.38 2.58 -13.42
N ALA A 300 -14.39 1.82 -12.95
CA ALA A 300 -14.16 1.59 -11.52
C ALA A 300 -13.80 2.89 -10.77
N TYR A 301 -12.90 3.70 -11.32
CA TYR A 301 -12.55 5.01 -10.73
C TYR A 301 -13.76 5.95 -10.68
N ARG A 302 -14.55 6.05 -11.75
CA ARG A 302 -15.78 6.87 -11.76
C ARG A 302 -16.82 6.35 -10.78
N ARG A 303 -16.90 5.03 -10.57
CA ARG A 303 -17.76 4.48 -9.53
C ARG A 303 -17.29 4.90 -8.13
N CYS A 304 -15.98 4.89 -7.86
CA CYS A 304 -15.40 5.43 -6.64
C CYS A 304 -15.76 6.91 -6.45
N MET A 305 -15.58 7.75 -7.48
CA MET A 305 -15.92 9.18 -7.47
C MET A 305 -17.41 9.42 -7.14
N THR A 306 -18.30 8.59 -7.68
CA THR A 306 -19.75 8.67 -7.39
C THR A 306 -20.07 8.31 -5.94
N LEU A 307 -19.44 7.28 -5.39
CA LEU A 307 -19.68 6.80 -4.02
C LEU A 307 -19.06 7.72 -2.96
N ALA A 308 -17.89 8.28 -3.25
CA ALA A 308 -17.15 9.14 -2.33
C ALA A 308 -16.42 10.27 -3.10
N PRO A 309 -17.11 11.38 -3.40
CA PRO A 309 -16.54 12.48 -4.19
C PRO A 309 -15.32 13.16 -3.55
N GLY A 310 -15.06 12.93 -2.27
CA GLY A 310 -13.91 13.47 -1.54
C GLY A 310 -12.61 12.67 -1.71
N ILE A 311 -12.63 11.49 -2.34
CA ILE A 311 -11.42 10.70 -2.60
C ILE A 311 -10.71 11.23 -3.83
N GLY A 312 -9.70 12.07 -3.62
CA GLY A 312 -8.95 12.74 -4.68
C GLY A 312 -8.16 11.78 -5.58
N ASP A 313 -7.66 10.66 -5.03
CA ASP A 313 -6.92 9.64 -5.79
C ASP A 313 -7.73 9.07 -6.96
N ALA A 314 -9.04 8.90 -6.83
CA ALA A 314 -9.88 8.42 -7.93
C ALA A 314 -9.84 9.39 -9.14
N TYR A 315 -9.87 10.70 -8.89
CA TYR A 315 -9.76 11.72 -9.96
C TYR A 315 -8.34 11.76 -10.55
N TRP A 316 -7.31 11.73 -9.69
CA TRP A 316 -5.95 11.64 -10.18
C TRP A 316 -5.70 10.38 -11.01
N SER A 317 -6.27 9.27 -10.60
CA SER A 317 -6.15 8.00 -11.34
C SER A 317 -6.78 8.08 -12.73
N VAL A 318 -7.93 8.75 -12.90
CA VAL A 318 -8.53 9.06 -14.21
C VAL A 318 -7.60 9.97 -15.02
N ALA A 319 -7.10 11.08 -14.43
CA ALA A 319 -6.15 11.98 -15.09
C ALA A 319 -4.89 11.25 -15.57
N ASN A 320 -4.39 10.32 -14.77
CA ASN A 320 -3.16 9.58 -15.04
C ASN A 320 -3.31 8.48 -16.12
N LEU A 321 -4.52 8.15 -16.55
CA LEU A 321 -4.76 7.32 -17.75
C LEU A 321 -4.37 8.06 -19.04
N LYS A 322 -4.20 9.41 -19.01
CA LYS A 322 -3.69 10.28 -20.10
C LYS A 322 -4.47 10.26 -21.41
N THR A 323 -5.63 9.67 -21.41
CA THR A 323 -6.48 9.49 -22.60
C THR A 323 -7.96 9.67 -22.26
N ALA A 324 -8.26 9.91 -20.99
CA ALA A 324 -9.58 10.26 -20.50
C ALA A 324 -9.67 11.78 -20.35
N PHE A 325 -10.73 12.38 -20.86
CA PHE A 325 -11.06 13.77 -20.61
C PHE A 325 -12.11 13.84 -19.51
N PHE A 326 -11.95 14.81 -18.63
CA PHE A 326 -12.98 15.13 -17.64
C PHE A 326 -14.13 15.90 -18.28
N THR A 327 -15.36 15.63 -17.80
CA THR A 327 -16.51 16.46 -18.14
C THR A 327 -16.44 17.79 -17.39
N ALA A 328 -17.23 18.77 -17.83
CA ALA A 328 -17.32 20.08 -17.14
C ALA A 328 -17.81 19.93 -15.69
N GLU A 329 -18.72 18.97 -15.46
CA GLU A 329 -19.26 18.65 -14.13
C GLU A 329 -18.20 18.02 -13.23
N GLU A 330 -17.38 17.09 -13.76
CA GLU A 330 -16.27 16.48 -13.03
C GLU A 330 -15.22 17.53 -12.65
N GLU A 331 -14.90 18.48 -13.54
CA GLU A 331 -13.98 19.57 -13.24
C GLU A 331 -14.53 20.54 -12.19
N ALA A 332 -15.80 20.92 -12.29
CA ALA A 332 -16.43 21.76 -11.28
C ALA A 332 -16.46 21.07 -9.90
N ALA A 333 -16.71 19.77 -9.87
CA ALA A 333 -16.64 18.98 -8.65
C ALA A 333 -15.22 19.00 -8.05
N MET A 334 -14.17 18.78 -8.87
CA MET A 334 -12.77 18.84 -8.42
C MET A 334 -12.42 20.21 -7.85
N GLN A 335 -12.87 21.30 -8.48
CA GLN A 335 -12.61 22.67 -8.00
C GLN A 335 -13.20 22.90 -6.59
N VAL A 336 -14.42 22.43 -6.35
CA VAL A 336 -15.06 22.52 -5.04
C VAL A 336 -14.28 21.70 -4.00
N GLN A 337 -13.94 20.45 -4.32
CA GLN A 337 -13.24 19.55 -3.39
C GLN A 337 -11.82 20.07 -3.07
N ALA A 338 -11.09 20.59 -4.05
CA ALA A 338 -9.73 21.12 -3.87
C ALA A 338 -9.64 22.32 -2.90
N GLN A 339 -10.77 22.97 -2.61
CA GLN A 339 -10.85 24.12 -1.70
C GLN A 339 -11.34 23.74 -0.30
N ARG A 340 -11.77 22.49 -0.08
CA ARG A 340 -12.30 22.05 1.22
C ARG A 340 -11.17 21.86 2.24
N PRO A 341 -11.17 22.64 3.35
CA PRO A 341 -10.12 22.53 4.38
C PRO A 341 -10.28 21.29 5.27
N ASP A 342 -11.48 20.69 5.28
CA ASP A 342 -11.82 19.49 6.05
C ASP A 342 -11.38 18.19 5.38
N LEU A 343 -10.97 18.24 4.10
CA LEU A 343 -10.37 17.09 3.44
C LEU A 343 -8.90 16.92 3.84
N PRO A 344 -8.42 15.66 3.91
CA PRO A 344 -7.01 15.37 4.05
C PRO A 344 -6.17 16.13 3.02
N ALA A 345 -4.97 16.57 3.40
CA ALA A 345 -4.08 17.28 2.49
C ALA A 345 -3.73 16.44 1.25
N GLU A 346 -3.60 15.12 1.42
CA GLU A 346 -3.37 14.16 0.34
C GLU A 346 -4.48 14.18 -0.73
N ASP A 347 -5.78 14.19 -0.31
CA ASP A 347 -6.89 14.27 -1.27
C ASP A 347 -6.91 15.61 -1.99
N ARG A 348 -6.65 16.72 -1.28
CA ARG A 348 -6.55 18.06 -1.89
C ARG A 348 -5.42 18.13 -2.92
N LEU A 349 -4.29 17.50 -2.62
CA LEU A 349 -3.15 17.35 -3.51
C LEU A 349 -3.55 16.62 -4.81
N HIS A 350 -4.23 15.50 -4.70
CA HIS A 350 -4.74 14.73 -5.84
C HIS A 350 -5.66 15.58 -6.73
N PHE A 351 -6.59 16.34 -6.13
CA PHE A 351 -7.47 17.24 -6.89
C PHE A 351 -6.68 18.32 -7.62
N ARG A 352 -5.64 18.91 -7.01
CA ARG A 352 -4.80 19.91 -7.66
C ARG A 352 -4.10 19.34 -8.90
N TYR A 353 -3.48 18.19 -8.78
CA TYR A 353 -2.82 17.54 -9.92
C TYR A 353 -3.80 17.10 -11.01
N ALA A 354 -4.97 16.60 -10.65
CA ALA A 354 -6.02 16.24 -11.60
C ALA A 354 -6.55 17.46 -12.38
N LEU A 355 -6.79 18.60 -11.68
CA LEU A 355 -7.17 19.88 -12.30
C LEU A 355 -6.05 20.41 -13.21
N GLY A 356 -4.80 20.35 -12.77
CA GLY A 356 -3.66 20.71 -13.61
C GLY A 356 -3.65 19.94 -14.92
N LYS A 357 -3.87 18.63 -14.87
CA LYS A 357 -3.94 17.77 -16.07
C LYS A 357 -5.15 18.11 -16.95
N ALA A 358 -6.32 18.33 -16.37
CA ALA A 358 -7.53 18.70 -17.11
C ALA A 358 -7.35 20.00 -17.90
N LEU A 359 -6.73 21.00 -17.26
CA LEU A 359 -6.42 22.29 -17.90
C LEU A 359 -5.32 22.18 -18.97
N GLU A 360 -4.29 21.34 -18.73
CA GLU A 360 -3.25 21.04 -19.72
C GLU A 360 -3.86 20.41 -20.99
N ASP A 361 -4.80 19.48 -20.83
CA ASP A 361 -5.49 18.83 -21.95
C ASP A 361 -6.31 19.82 -22.80
N ARG A 362 -6.77 20.90 -22.17
CA ARG A 362 -7.44 22.02 -22.85
C ARG A 362 -6.47 23.10 -23.34
N ARG A 363 -5.16 22.89 -23.22
CA ARG A 363 -4.09 23.83 -23.57
C ARG A 363 -4.13 25.14 -22.76
N HIS A 364 -4.75 25.13 -21.57
CA HIS A 364 -4.75 26.25 -20.65
C HIS A 364 -3.54 26.15 -19.71
N TYR A 365 -2.34 26.35 -20.26
CA TYR A 365 -1.07 26.02 -19.61
C TYR A 365 -0.79 26.87 -18.36
N ALA A 366 -1.20 28.14 -18.32
CA ALA A 366 -1.03 28.99 -17.15
C ALA A 366 -1.81 28.44 -15.93
N GLY A 367 -3.09 28.16 -16.09
CA GLY A 367 -3.90 27.56 -15.03
C GLY A 367 -3.44 26.15 -14.66
N ALA A 368 -2.99 25.36 -15.65
CA ALA A 368 -2.42 24.06 -15.38
C ALA A 368 -1.18 24.15 -14.49
N PHE A 369 -0.26 25.07 -14.80
CA PHE A 369 0.94 25.29 -13.98
C PHE A 369 0.60 25.74 -12.56
N GLU A 370 -0.36 26.68 -12.41
CA GLU A 370 -0.82 27.16 -11.09
C GLU A 370 -1.31 26.00 -10.22
N HIS A 371 -2.10 25.10 -10.80
CA HIS A 371 -2.59 23.92 -10.08
C HIS A 371 -1.47 22.95 -9.72
N TYR A 372 -0.56 22.64 -10.64
CA TYR A 372 0.61 21.79 -10.36
C TYR A 372 1.49 22.38 -9.26
N ALA A 373 1.79 23.68 -9.33
CA ALA A 373 2.60 24.37 -8.32
C ALA A 373 1.90 24.43 -6.95
N SER A 374 0.59 24.70 -6.93
CA SER A 374 -0.20 24.67 -5.69
C SER A 374 -0.22 23.27 -5.06
N GLY A 375 -0.36 22.22 -5.87
CA GLY A 375 -0.27 20.83 -5.39
C GLY A 375 1.12 20.48 -4.87
N ALA A 376 2.17 20.85 -5.60
CA ALA A 376 3.55 20.64 -5.20
C ALA A 376 3.88 21.30 -3.84
N ASN A 377 3.42 22.54 -3.63
CA ASN A 377 3.59 23.24 -2.35
C ASN A 377 2.91 22.53 -1.17
N LEU A 378 1.76 21.89 -1.38
CA LEU A 378 1.12 21.05 -0.33
C LEU A 378 2.03 19.88 0.05
N ARG A 379 2.63 19.20 -0.93
CA ARG A 379 3.53 18.05 -0.68
C ARG A 379 4.83 18.50 0.01
N VAL A 380 5.44 19.60 -0.38
CA VAL A 380 6.64 20.14 0.28
C VAL A 380 6.38 20.42 1.76
N GLY A 381 5.19 20.94 2.09
CA GLY A 381 4.79 21.19 3.48
C GLY A 381 4.65 19.93 4.34
N GLU A 382 4.28 18.79 3.74
CA GLU A 382 4.11 17.52 4.45
C GLU A 382 5.40 16.70 4.55
N ALA A 383 6.21 16.71 3.49
CA ALA A 383 7.42 15.89 3.37
C ALA A 383 8.57 16.74 2.82
N PRO A 384 9.25 17.51 3.67
CA PRO A 384 10.36 18.37 3.25
C PRO A 384 11.50 17.52 2.68
N TYR A 385 12.10 18.02 1.60
CA TYR A 385 13.28 17.45 0.97
C TYR A 385 14.52 18.29 1.28
N SER A 386 15.67 17.66 1.43
CA SER A 386 16.95 18.33 1.60
C SER A 386 17.87 18.07 0.41
N ALA A 387 18.00 19.04 -0.49
CA ALA A 387 18.92 18.96 -1.60
C ALA A 387 20.39 18.91 -1.14
N ASP A 388 20.72 19.54 0.01
CA ASP A 388 22.06 19.54 0.59
C ASP A 388 22.46 18.14 1.11
N GLU A 389 21.51 17.41 1.73
CA GLU A 389 21.75 16.02 2.16
C GLU A 389 21.97 15.08 0.98
N THR A 390 21.18 15.24 -0.09
CA THR A 390 21.34 14.47 -1.32
C THR A 390 22.68 14.75 -1.99
N HIS A 391 23.05 16.02 -2.11
CA HIS A 391 24.35 16.43 -2.63
C HIS A 391 25.49 15.83 -1.80
N ALA A 392 25.42 15.94 -0.47
CA ALA A 392 26.42 15.33 0.42
C ALA A 392 26.49 13.80 0.30
N GLN A 393 25.38 13.14 -0.01
CA GLN A 393 25.37 11.69 -0.28
C GLN A 393 26.07 11.37 -1.60
N ALA A 394 25.78 12.10 -2.67
CA ALA A 394 26.46 11.95 -3.97
C ALA A 394 27.96 12.19 -3.83
N ASP A 395 28.34 13.23 -3.13
CA ASP A 395 29.73 13.59 -2.82
C ASP A 395 30.47 12.50 -2.00
N ARG A 396 29.80 11.91 -1.00
CA ARG A 396 30.38 10.76 -0.28
C ARG A 396 30.57 9.56 -1.21
N SER A 397 29.60 9.32 -2.11
CA SER A 397 29.68 8.23 -3.08
C SER A 397 30.89 8.40 -4.01
N THR A 398 31.15 9.60 -4.54
CA THR A 398 32.32 9.86 -5.41
C THR A 398 33.64 9.70 -4.67
N ARG A 399 33.70 10.07 -3.39
CA ARG A 399 34.91 9.90 -2.57
C ARG A 399 35.22 8.46 -2.19
N VAL A 400 34.19 7.64 -2.00
CA VAL A 400 34.34 6.24 -1.57
C VAL A 400 34.57 5.32 -2.78
N PHE A 401 33.77 5.45 -3.82
CA PHE A 401 33.73 4.53 -4.95
C PHE A 401 34.70 4.96 -6.06
N THR A 402 36.00 5.02 -5.73
CA THR A 402 37.04 5.33 -6.70
C THR A 402 37.42 4.11 -7.53
N ARG A 403 38.18 4.30 -8.62
CA ARG A 403 38.69 3.23 -9.46
C ARG A 403 39.61 2.28 -8.68
N GLU A 404 40.43 2.84 -7.81
CA GLU A 404 41.36 2.10 -6.93
C GLU A 404 40.57 1.24 -5.94
N PHE A 405 39.53 1.81 -5.31
CA PHE A 405 38.65 1.08 -4.39
C PHE A 405 38.00 -0.13 -5.06
N PHE A 406 37.46 0.03 -6.27
CA PHE A 406 36.89 -1.11 -7.00
C PHE A 406 37.90 -2.15 -7.38
N ALA A 407 39.15 -1.76 -7.70
CA ALA A 407 40.22 -2.70 -7.98
C ALA A 407 40.64 -3.51 -6.73
N GLU A 408 40.69 -2.86 -5.55
CA GLU A 408 40.96 -3.52 -4.27
C GLU A 408 39.83 -4.49 -3.85
N GLN A 409 38.61 -4.18 -4.20
CA GLN A 409 37.43 -5.01 -3.88
C GLN A 409 37.02 -5.98 -5.01
N ALA A 410 37.92 -6.23 -5.98
CA ALA A 410 37.62 -7.12 -7.09
C ALA A 410 37.30 -8.56 -6.59
N GLY A 411 36.20 -9.14 -7.03
CA GLY A 411 35.81 -10.53 -6.73
C GLY A 411 35.11 -10.75 -5.38
N VAL A 412 34.77 -9.68 -4.63
CA VAL A 412 34.10 -9.82 -3.31
C VAL A 412 32.59 -10.03 -3.38
N GLY A 413 31.96 -9.80 -4.53
CA GLY A 413 30.51 -9.89 -4.72
C GLY A 413 30.03 -11.29 -5.09
N HIS A 414 28.73 -11.40 -5.36
CA HIS A 414 28.08 -12.58 -5.92
C HIS A 414 28.17 -12.52 -7.46
N ASP A 415 28.59 -13.57 -8.12
CA ASP A 415 28.98 -13.62 -9.53
C ASP A 415 27.82 -13.75 -10.53
N SER A 416 26.58 -13.71 -10.09
CA SER A 416 25.39 -13.82 -10.96
C SER A 416 25.35 -12.70 -12.02
N PRO A 417 25.26 -13.02 -13.32
CA PRO A 417 25.06 -12.05 -14.39
C PRO A 417 23.58 -11.75 -14.67
N ALA A 418 22.67 -12.40 -13.95
CA ALA A 418 21.24 -12.36 -14.25
C ALA A 418 20.57 -10.97 -14.09
N PRO A 419 20.96 -10.10 -13.14
CA PRO A 419 20.32 -8.81 -12.96
C PRO A 419 20.71 -7.80 -14.06
N ILE A 420 19.68 -7.08 -14.57
CA ILE A 420 19.83 -5.90 -15.42
C ILE A 420 19.18 -4.74 -14.66
N PHE A 421 20.00 -3.79 -14.19
CA PHE A 421 19.53 -2.59 -13.51
C PHE A 421 19.25 -1.47 -14.51
N ILE A 422 18.05 -0.89 -14.46
CA ILE A 422 17.73 0.34 -15.22
C ILE A 422 17.63 1.48 -14.21
N VAL A 423 18.58 2.40 -14.29
CA VAL A 423 18.72 3.56 -13.40
C VAL A 423 18.52 4.87 -14.16
N GLY A 424 18.50 6.01 -13.46
CA GLY A 424 18.33 7.33 -14.04
C GLY A 424 17.35 8.18 -13.25
N LEU A 425 16.78 9.21 -13.87
CA LEU A 425 15.68 9.95 -13.24
C LEU A 425 14.32 9.32 -13.56
N PRO A 426 13.32 9.50 -12.70
CA PRO A 426 11.94 9.26 -13.09
C PRO A 426 11.58 10.07 -14.35
N ARG A 427 10.76 9.50 -15.23
CA ARG A 427 10.31 10.13 -16.49
C ARG A 427 11.39 10.29 -17.58
N SER A 428 12.51 9.61 -17.47
CA SER A 428 13.59 9.63 -18.47
C SER A 428 13.48 8.53 -19.55
N GLY A 429 12.38 7.77 -19.61
CA GLY A 429 12.21 6.68 -20.57
C GLY A 429 12.57 5.29 -20.03
N SER A 430 12.87 5.14 -18.75
CA SER A 430 13.26 3.86 -18.13
C SER A 430 12.23 2.75 -18.33
N THR A 431 10.92 3.06 -18.31
CA THR A 431 9.86 2.07 -18.59
C THR A 431 9.85 1.63 -20.07
N LEU A 432 10.22 2.49 -21.01
CA LEU A 432 10.35 2.14 -22.41
C LEU A 432 11.49 1.13 -22.59
N ILE A 433 12.65 1.40 -22.01
CA ILE A 433 13.82 0.49 -22.03
C ILE A 433 13.47 -0.85 -21.39
N GLU A 434 12.80 -0.82 -20.25
CA GLU A 434 12.31 -2.02 -19.56
C GLU A 434 11.39 -2.85 -20.47
N GLN A 435 10.45 -2.21 -21.15
CA GLN A 435 9.48 -2.89 -22.02
C GLN A 435 10.16 -3.49 -23.27
N ILE A 436 11.12 -2.77 -23.86
CA ILE A 436 11.93 -3.25 -24.97
C ILE A 436 12.69 -4.52 -24.56
N LEU A 437 13.45 -4.46 -23.47
CA LEU A 437 14.23 -5.60 -22.98
C LEU A 437 13.35 -6.77 -22.51
N ALA A 438 12.24 -6.50 -21.84
CA ALA A 438 11.31 -7.53 -21.38
C ALA A 438 10.56 -8.22 -22.54
N SER A 439 10.64 -7.68 -23.76
CA SER A 439 10.13 -8.34 -24.97
C SER A 439 11.10 -9.38 -25.53
N HIS A 440 12.37 -9.35 -25.11
CA HIS A 440 13.37 -10.35 -25.49
C HIS A 440 13.10 -11.70 -24.83
N SER A 441 13.29 -12.82 -25.55
CA SER A 441 12.96 -14.19 -25.09
C SER A 441 13.73 -14.62 -23.83
N GLN A 442 14.92 -14.07 -23.60
CA GLN A 442 15.79 -14.41 -22.44
C GLN A 442 15.66 -13.45 -21.26
N VAL A 443 14.87 -12.38 -21.36
CA VAL A 443 14.77 -11.34 -20.32
C VAL A 443 13.36 -11.27 -19.77
N GLU A 444 13.20 -11.30 -18.45
CA GLU A 444 11.91 -11.02 -17.79
C GLU A 444 11.93 -9.65 -17.10
N GLY A 445 10.88 -8.88 -17.30
CA GLY A 445 10.67 -7.64 -16.55
C GLY A 445 10.06 -7.95 -15.20
N THR A 446 10.59 -7.37 -14.14
CA THR A 446 9.97 -7.44 -12.82
C THR A 446 9.21 -6.13 -12.52
N MET A 447 9.76 -5.30 -11.66
CA MET A 447 9.18 -4.00 -11.28
C MET A 447 10.25 -3.09 -10.65
N GLU A 448 9.84 -2.03 -9.96
CA GLU A 448 10.69 -1.22 -9.10
C GLU A 448 10.92 -1.96 -7.77
N LEU A 449 12.07 -2.65 -7.64
CA LEU A 449 12.36 -3.48 -6.48
C LEU A 449 13.01 -2.65 -5.36
N PRO A 450 12.53 -2.71 -4.12
CA PRO A 450 13.07 -1.91 -3.00
C PRO A 450 14.38 -2.46 -2.42
N HIS A 451 14.89 -3.58 -2.95
CA HIS A 451 15.95 -4.37 -2.32
C HIS A 451 17.29 -3.64 -2.23
N ILE A 452 17.73 -2.93 -3.27
CA ILE A 452 19.01 -2.23 -3.25
C ILE A 452 19.07 -1.13 -2.17
N PRO A 453 18.10 -0.21 -2.05
CA PRO A 453 18.06 0.76 -0.95
C PRO A 453 18.05 0.10 0.44
N LEU A 454 17.29 -1.00 0.62
CA LEU A 454 17.24 -1.73 1.89
C LEU A 454 18.59 -2.39 2.23
N MET A 455 19.29 -2.91 1.23
CA MET A 455 20.64 -3.48 1.40
C MET A 455 21.69 -2.42 1.70
N ALA A 456 21.58 -1.22 1.15
CA ALA A 456 22.44 -0.10 1.50
C ALA A 456 22.35 0.25 3.00
N GLN A 457 21.15 0.19 3.60
CA GLN A 457 20.96 0.35 5.05
C GLN A 457 21.57 -0.81 5.86
N SER A 458 21.56 -2.04 5.31
CA SER A 458 22.15 -3.21 5.95
C SER A 458 23.66 -3.18 5.93
N LEU A 459 24.28 -2.62 4.88
CA LEU A 459 25.72 -2.43 4.77
C LEU A 459 26.27 -1.56 5.91
N ALA A 460 25.55 -0.50 6.28
CA ALA A 460 25.90 0.35 7.42
C ALA A 460 25.96 -0.42 8.76
N LYS A 461 25.37 -1.62 8.83
CA LYS A 461 25.42 -2.53 9.99
C LYS A 461 26.50 -3.61 9.89
N GLY A 462 27.40 -3.55 8.89
CA GLY A 462 28.57 -4.43 8.76
C GLY A 462 28.34 -5.74 7.97
N SER A 463 27.31 -5.82 7.12
CA SER A 463 27.09 -7.02 6.28
C SER A 463 28.15 -7.15 5.18
N ALA A 464 28.57 -8.38 4.87
CA ALA A 464 29.52 -8.65 3.80
C ALA A 464 28.89 -8.51 2.39
N PHE A 465 29.64 -8.03 1.40
CA PHE A 465 29.16 -7.80 0.04
C PHE A 465 28.63 -9.07 -0.64
N ALA A 466 29.33 -10.20 -0.51
CA ALA A 466 28.91 -11.47 -1.08
C ALA A 466 27.56 -11.96 -0.50
N ASP A 467 27.35 -11.76 0.79
CA ASP A 467 26.09 -12.13 1.45
C ASP A 467 24.94 -11.25 1.00
N LEU A 468 25.18 -9.95 0.83
CA LEU A 468 24.19 -9.02 0.27
C LEU A 468 23.83 -9.39 -1.17
N GLY A 469 24.81 -9.71 -2.01
CA GLY A 469 24.58 -10.16 -3.38
C GLY A 469 23.78 -11.47 -3.46
N ARG A 470 24.12 -12.47 -2.64
CA ARG A 470 23.38 -13.73 -2.54
C ARG A 470 21.95 -13.48 -2.05
N ARG A 471 21.80 -12.66 -1.04
CA ARG A 471 20.50 -12.29 -0.49
C ARG A 471 19.63 -11.58 -1.54
N TYR A 472 20.20 -10.64 -2.31
CA TYR A 472 19.50 -9.97 -3.41
C TYR A 472 18.93 -10.99 -4.41
N ILE A 473 19.74 -11.92 -4.91
CA ILE A 473 19.30 -12.96 -5.85
C ILE A 473 18.19 -13.83 -5.25
N THR A 474 18.30 -14.19 -3.97
CA THR A 474 17.31 -15.04 -3.28
C THR A 474 15.97 -14.30 -3.07
N GLU A 475 16.01 -13.08 -2.57
CA GLU A 475 14.79 -12.31 -2.26
C GLU A 475 14.06 -11.86 -3.52
N THR A 476 14.80 -11.52 -4.58
CA THR A 476 14.19 -11.12 -5.86
C THR A 476 13.61 -12.28 -6.66
N ALA A 477 13.93 -13.53 -6.32
CA ALA A 477 13.39 -14.72 -7.00
C ALA A 477 11.86 -14.78 -6.98
N ALA A 478 11.22 -14.27 -5.92
CA ALA A 478 9.76 -14.23 -5.80
C ALA A 478 9.07 -13.37 -6.88
N TYR A 479 9.78 -12.40 -7.45
CA TYR A 479 9.29 -11.48 -8.49
C TYR A 479 9.54 -12.01 -9.91
N ARG A 480 10.31 -13.08 -10.05
CA ARG A 480 10.66 -13.71 -11.31
C ARG A 480 9.62 -14.78 -11.66
N LYS A 481 8.76 -14.49 -12.61
CA LYS A 481 7.61 -15.34 -12.97
C LYS A 481 7.86 -16.29 -14.13
N LEU A 482 8.82 -15.93 -15.01
CA LEU A 482 9.07 -16.65 -16.26
C LEU A 482 10.33 -17.54 -16.18
N GLY A 483 11.18 -17.37 -15.16
CA GLY A 483 12.41 -18.14 -14.98
C GLY A 483 13.42 -17.95 -16.11
N ARG A 484 13.43 -16.79 -16.77
CA ARG A 484 14.35 -16.46 -17.86
C ARG A 484 15.78 -16.26 -17.33
N ALA A 485 16.76 -16.30 -18.24
CA ALA A 485 18.18 -16.16 -17.85
C ALA A 485 18.47 -14.83 -17.16
N PHE A 486 17.85 -13.73 -17.64
CA PHE A 486 18.02 -12.38 -17.12
C PHE A 486 16.70 -11.83 -16.58
N PHE A 487 16.82 -10.92 -15.61
CA PHE A 487 15.67 -10.16 -15.11
C PHE A 487 16.03 -8.69 -14.90
N ILE A 488 15.02 -7.83 -15.04
CA ILE A 488 15.19 -6.38 -14.92
C ILE A 488 14.76 -5.92 -13.54
N ASP A 489 15.62 -5.18 -12.85
CA ASP A 489 15.28 -4.31 -11.71
C ASP A 489 15.28 -2.87 -12.23
N LYS A 490 14.09 -2.31 -12.46
CA LYS A 490 13.95 -0.94 -12.94
C LYS A 490 13.55 -0.03 -11.79
N MET A 491 14.53 0.46 -11.05
CA MET A 491 14.38 1.46 -10.00
C MET A 491 15.25 2.68 -10.35
N PRO A 492 14.68 3.75 -10.90
CA PRO A 492 15.46 4.90 -11.37
C PRO A 492 16.46 5.42 -10.34
N ASN A 493 16.05 5.63 -9.11
CA ASN A 493 16.89 6.18 -8.04
C ASN A 493 18.07 5.27 -7.61
N ASN A 494 18.14 4.03 -8.11
CA ASN A 494 19.29 3.16 -7.88
C ASN A 494 20.60 3.71 -8.50
N PHE A 495 20.57 4.81 -9.27
CA PHE A 495 21.78 5.50 -9.68
C PHE A 495 22.63 5.96 -8.48
N MET A 496 22.02 6.29 -7.35
CA MET A 496 22.71 6.61 -6.09
C MET A 496 23.46 5.41 -5.49
N HIS A 497 23.13 4.21 -5.92
CA HIS A 497 23.65 2.95 -5.38
C HIS A 497 24.48 2.14 -6.38
N ILE A 498 24.90 2.72 -7.52
CA ILE A 498 25.72 2.03 -8.53
C ILE A 498 26.98 1.42 -7.92
N GLY A 499 27.64 2.16 -7.02
CA GLY A 499 28.82 1.65 -6.32
C GLY A 499 28.52 0.38 -5.51
N LEU A 500 27.43 0.34 -4.78
CA LEU A 500 27.00 -0.85 -4.05
C LEU A 500 26.61 -1.99 -5.00
N ILE A 501 25.84 -1.70 -6.06
CA ILE A 501 25.46 -2.69 -7.07
C ILE A 501 26.70 -3.37 -7.65
N GLN A 502 27.71 -2.59 -8.05
CA GLN A 502 28.95 -3.10 -8.60
C GLN A 502 29.71 -3.99 -7.62
N LEU A 503 29.69 -3.69 -6.31
CA LEU A 503 30.36 -4.49 -5.29
C LEU A 503 29.63 -5.79 -4.98
N ILE A 504 28.31 -5.76 -4.86
CA ILE A 504 27.52 -6.96 -4.48
C ILE A 504 27.21 -7.88 -5.67
N LEU A 505 27.14 -7.31 -6.90
CA LEU A 505 26.77 -8.00 -8.15
C LEU A 505 27.68 -7.53 -9.31
N PRO A 506 28.98 -7.86 -9.29
CA PRO A 506 29.96 -7.31 -10.24
C PRO A 506 29.69 -7.65 -11.70
N ASN A 507 28.90 -8.67 -12.01
CA ASN A 507 28.52 -9.09 -13.35
C ASN A 507 27.17 -8.58 -13.83
N ALA A 508 26.41 -7.86 -12.99
CA ALA A 508 25.15 -7.25 -13.37
C ALA A 508 25.35 -6.20 -14.47
N LYS A 509 24.34 -6.04 -15.33
CA LYS A 509 24.30 -4.97 -16.32
C LYS A 509 23.64 -3.73 -15.72
N ILE A 510 24.17 -2.54 -16.02
CA ILE A 510 23.64 -1.25 -15.53
C ILE A 510 23.35 -0.36 -16.72
N ILE A 511 22.12 0.10 -16.85
CA ILE A 511 21.64 0.92 -17.95
C ILE A 511 21.19 2.26 -17.38
N ASP A 512 21.79 3.36 -17.83
CA ASP A 512 21.44 4.73 -17.50
C ASP A 512 20.40 5.25 -18.50
N ALA A 513 19.13 5.31 -18.09
CA ALA A 513 18.05 5.90 -18.87
C ALA A 513 18.07 7.42 -18.72
N ARG A 514 18.50 8.12 -19.76
CA ARG A 514 18.71 9.58 -19.72
C ARG A 514 17.84 10.30 -20.74
N ARG A 515 17.39 11.49 -20.37
CA ARG A 515 16.55 12.35 -21.20
C ARG A 515 16.95 13.80 -20.97
N HIS A 516 16.61 14.67 -21.97
CA HIS A 516 16.80 16.13 -21.85
C HIS A 516 16.30 16.65 -20.50
N PRO A 517 17.12 17.42 -19.75
CA PRO A 517 16.83 17.82 -18.37
C PRO A 517 15.48 18.52 -18.22
N MET A 518 15.16 19.49 -19.08
CA MET A 518 13.87 20.19 -19.03
C MET A 518 12.70 19.23 -19.25
N GLY A 519 12.82 18.28 -20.19
CA GLY A 519 11.78 17.28 -20.49
C GLY A 519 11.56 16.29 -19.37
N SER A 520 12.63 15.78 -18.78
CA SER A 520 12.57 14.85 -17.65
C SER A 520 12.07 15.54 -16.38
N CYS A 521 12.70 16.64 -15.96
CA CYS A 521 12.38 17.34 -14.74
C CYS A 521 10.95 17.88 -14.73
N PHE A 522 10.52 18.59 -15.78
CA PHE A 522 9.15 19.11 -15.82
C PHE A 522 8.11 17.96 -15.88
N SER A 523 8.41 16.87 -16.60
CA SER A 523 7.55 15.69 -16.58
C SER A 523 7.46 15.02 -15.20
N ALA A 524 8.50 15.13 -14.37
CA ALA A 524 8.48 14.68 -12.99
C ALA A 524 7.70 15.65 -12.09
N PHE A 525 7.87 16.97 -12.24
CA PHE A 525 7.17 17.99 -11.46
C PHE A 525 5.64 17.90 -11.60
N LYS A 526 5.13 17.69 -12.81
CA LYS A 526 3.69 17.52 -13.06
C LYS A 526 3.15 16.11 -12.79
N GLN A 527 3.97 15.23 -12.21
CA GLN A 527 3.59 13.87 -11.85
C GLN A 527 3.48 13.75 -10.33
N LEU A 528 2.32 13.34 -9.85
CA LEU A 528 2.18 12.94 -8.47
C LEU A 528 2.67 11.50 -8.31
N PHE A 529 3.71 11.32 -7.52
CA PHE A 529 4.25 10.01 -7.18
C PHE A 529 3.66 9.52 -5.85
N ALA A 530 3.35 8.23 -5.77
CA ALA A 530 2.78 7.63 -4.56
C ALA A 530 3.76 7.68 -3.37
N GLN A 531 5.06 7.50 -3.63
CA GLN A 531 6.12 7.54 -2.60
C GLN A 531 7.46 7.95 -3.19
N GLY A 532 8.36 8.47 -2.35
CA GLY A 532 9.79 8.45 -2.55
C GLY A 532 10.39 9.45 -3.54
N GLN A 533 9.64 10.40 -4.09
CA GLN A 533 10.16 11.38 -5.06
C GLN A 533 10.00 12.82 -4.55
N THR A 534 10.33 13.07 -3.28
CA THR A 534 10.10 14.36 -2.60
C THR A 534 10.83 15.54 -3.28
N PHE A 535 11.96 15.28 -3.91
CA PHE A 535 12.71 16.29 -4.68
C PHE A 535 11.94 16.83 -5.90
N SER A 536 10.91 16.11 -6.39
CA SER A 536 10.23 16.48 -7.63
C SER A 536 9.15 17.56 -7.46
N TYR A 537 8.88 18.01 -6.24
CA TYR A 537 7.82 18.95 -5.93
C TYR A 537 8.31 20.41 -5.79
N ASP A 538 9.61 20.66 -5.93
CA ASP A 538 10.19 21.99 -6.08
C ASP A 538 11.10 22.05 -7.32
N LEU A 539 10.99 23.10 -8.11
CA LEU A 539 11.74 23.23 -9.36
C LEU A 539 13.24 23.40 -9.13
N THR A 540 13.63 24.06 -8.05
CA THR A 540 15.03 24.28 -7.69
C THR A 540 15.66 22.97 -7.18
N ASP A 541 14.99 22.30 -6.27
CA ASP A 541 15.44 21.01 -5.74
C ASP A 541 15.56 19.96 -6.85
N LEU A 542 14.60 19.93 -7.75
CA LEU A 542 14.59 19.02 -8.90
C LEU A 542 15.77 19.29 -9.85
N GLY A 543 16.08 20.57 -10.10
CA GLY A 543 17.24 20.96 -10.92
C GLY A 543 18.57 20.57 -10.25
N ARG A 544 18.70 20.77 -8.93
CA ARG A 544 19.85 20.35 -8.13
C ARG A 544 20.01 18.83 -8.15
N TYR A 545 18.93 18.08 -7.95
CA TYR A 545 18.92 16.62 -7.99
C TYR A 545 19.37 16.08 -9.36
N TYR A 546 18.90 16.70 -10.45
CA TYR A 546 19.33 16.33 -11.81
C TYR A 546 20.82 16.58 -12.01
N ARG A 547 21.35 17.71 -11.53
CA ARG A 547 22.77 18.04 -11.60
C ARG A 547 23.62 17.00 -10.85
N ASP A 548 23.25 16.68 -9.61
CA ASP A 548 23.95 15.67 -8.80
C ASP A 548 23.92 14.29 -9.48
N TYR A 549 22.80 13.93 -10.13
CA TYR A 549 22.71 12.73 -10.93
C TYR A 549 23.71 12.73 -12.10
N VAL A 550 23.77 13.79 -12.89
CA VAL A 550 24.71 13.87 -14.05
C VAL A 550 26.16 13.80 -13.58
N ASP A 551 26.50 14.51 -12.50
CA ASP A 551 27.85 14.54 -11.95
C ASP A 551 28.26 13.16 -11.38
N LEU A 552 27.34 12.49 -10.67
CA LEU A 552 27.58 11.14 -10.15
C LEU A 552 27.73 10.09 -11.28
N MET A 553 26.91 10.18 -12.34
CA MET A 553 27.04 9.29 -13.48
C MET A 553 28.35 9.49 -14.23
N ARG A 554 28.80 10.74 -14.38
CA ARG A 554 30.11 11.06 -14.98
C ARG A 554 31.26 10.48 -14.13
N HIS A 555 31.14 10.52 -12.81
CA HIS A 555 32.09 9.87 -11.92
C HIS A 555 32.15 8.36 -12.17
N PHE A 556 31.00 7.67 -12.26
CA PHE A 556 30.97 6.23 -12.51
C PHE A 556 31.47 5.85 -13.93
N ASP A 557 31.29 6.69 -14.93
CA ASP A 557 31.90 6.50 -16.26
C ASP A 557 33.45 6.44 -16.17
N GLN A 558 34.04 7.22 -15.25
CA GLN A 558 35.49 7.26 -15.01
C GLN A 558 35.96 6.13 -14.08
N ALA A 559 35.25 5.87 -13.00
CA ALA A 559 35.61 4.86 -12.01
C ALA A 559 35.38 3.42 -12.49
N LEU A 560 34.35 3.23 -13.35
CA LEU A 560 33.89 1.94 -13.87
C LEU A 560 33.73 1.99 -15.41
N PRO A 561 34.79 2.22 -16.17
CA PRO A 561 34.70 2.41 -17.62
C PRO A 561 34.05 1.21 -18.32
N GLY A 562 33.01 1.49 -19.13
CA GLY A 562 32.26 0.48 -19.88
C GLY A 562 31.27 -0.35 -19.08
N ARG A 563 31.11 -0.09 -17.77
CA ARG A 563 30.17 -0.84 -16.91
C ARG A 563 28.74 -0.28 -16.93
N VAL A 564 28.57 0.98 -17.28
CA VAL A 564 27.26 1.65 -17.40
C VAL A 564 27.01 1.97 -18.85
N HIS A 565 25.90 1.49 -19.40
CA HIS A 565 25.44 1.80 -20.74
C HIS A 565 24.41 2.92 -20.72
N ARG A 566 24.69 4.02 -21.41
CA ARG A 566 23.76 5.16 -21.47
C ARG A 566 22.83 5.06 -22.66
N VAL A 567 21.52 5.16 -22.39
CA VAL A 567 20.47 5.24 -23.41
C VAL A 567 19.85 6.62 -23.34
N ILE A 568 19.99 7.40 -24.39
CA ILE A 568 19.38 8.73 -24.53
C ILE A 568 17.99 8.56 -25.13
N TYR A 569 16.95 9.06 -24.43
CA TYR A 569 15.56 8.93 -24.88
C TYR A 569 15.31 9.54 -26.25
N GLU A 570 15.89 10.70 -26.52
CA GLU A 570 15.77 11.41 -27.79
C GLU A 570 16.36 10.59 -28.95
N ASP A 571 17.52 9.96 -28.72
CA ASP A 571 18.18 9.12 -29.73
C ASP A 571 17.37 7.83 -29.98
N MET A 572 16.80 7.25 -28.89
CA MET A 572 15.89 6.10 -28.99
C MET A 572 14.62 6.42 -29.79
N VAL A 573 14.11 7.66 -29.71
CA VAL A 573 12.96 8.12 -30.50
C VAL A 573 13.32 8.36 -31.97
N GLU A 574 14.56 8.78 -32.25
CA GLU A 574 15.03 9.13 -33.57
C GLU A 574 15.48 7.89 -34.36
N ASP A 575 16.28 7.01 -33.74
CA ASP A 575 16.80 5.76 -34.31
C ASP A 575 16.52 4.58 -33.38
N THR A 576 15.25 4.19 -33.29
CA THR A 576 14.81 3.11 -32.39
C THR A 576 15.56 1.80 -32.63
N GLU A 577 15.71 1.37 -33.90
CA GLU A 577 16.36 0.11 -34.20
C GLU A 577 17.85 0.13 -33.85
N GLY A 578 18.57 1.21 -34.19
CA GLY A 578 19.98 1.34 -33.88
C GLY A 578 20.23 1.34 -32.37
N GLU A 579 19.41 2.07 -31.59
CA GLU A 579 19.55 2.10 -30.12
C GLU A 579 19.16 0.74 -29.49
N VAL A 580 18.15 0.05 -29.97
CA VAL A 580 17.79 -1.30 -29.49
C VAL A 580 18.92 -2.29 -29.77
N ARG A 581 19.55 -2.24 -30.94
CA ARG A 581 20.71 -3.10 -31.25
C ARG A 581 21.89 -2.82 -30.32
N ARG A 582 22.23 -1.56 -30.07
CA ARG A 582 23.30 -1.16 -29.14
C ARG A 582 23.02 -1.62 -27.69
N LEU A 583 21.76 -1.49 -27.27
CA LEU A 583 21.29 -1.91 -25.96
C LEU A 583 21.41 -3.43 -25.76
N LEU A 584 20.96 -4.22 -26.74
CA LEU A 584 21.03 -5.68 -26.71
C LEU A 584 22.48 -6.16 -26.76
N ASP A 585 23.33 -5.56 -27.60
CA ASP A 585 24.77 -5.88 -27.69
C ASP A 585 25.48 -5.65 -26.33
N TYR A 586 25.22 -4.50 -25.67
CA TYR A 586 25.72 -4.27 -24.31
C TYR A 586 25.26 -5.34 -23.32
N CYS A 587 24.03 -5.80 -23.42
CA CYS A 587 23.50 -6.88 -22.56
C CYS A 587 24.09 -8.26 -22.92
N GLY A 588 24.75 -8.41 -24.07
CA GLY A 588 25.21 -9.70 -24.59
C GLY A 588 24.08 -10.56 -25.14
N LEU A 589 23.01 -9.92 -25.66
CA LEU A 589 21.81 -10.57 -26.16
C LEU A 589 21.74 -10.48 -27.69
N PRO A 590 21.31 -11.54 -28.39
CA PRO A 590 21.06 -11.46 -29.82
C PRO A 590 19.89 -10.51 -30.12
N PHE A 591 19.88 -9.92 -31.31
CA PHE A 591 18.77 -9.09 -31.73
C PHE A 591 17.52 -9.93 -32.00
N GLU A 592 16.37 -9.50 -31.47
CA GLU A 592 15.05 -10.08 -31.70
C GLU A 592 14.06 -8.98 -32.13
N ASP A 593 13.35 -9.20 -33.25
CA ASP A 593 12.39 -8.22 -33.82
C ASP A 593 11.27 -7.82 -32.85
N GLN A 594 10.91 -8.70 -31.93
CA GLN A 594 9.90 -8.41 -30.92
C GLN A 594 10.29 -7.28 -29.98
N CYS A 595 11.58 -7.00 -29.81
CA CYS A 595 12.05 -5.84 -29.06
C CYS A 595 11.66 -4.50 -29.71
N LEU A 596 11.46 -4.48 -31.04
CA LEU A 596 10.93 -3.31 -31.75
C LEU A 596 9.40 -3.20 -31.64
N ARG A 597 8.73 -4.32 -31.42
CA ARG A 597 7.28 -4.39 -31.18
C ARG A 597 6.94 -4.52 -29.69
N PHE A 598 7.73 -3.90 -28.83
CA PHE A 598 7.59 -3.93 -27.37
C PHE A 598 6.18 -3.56 -26.88
N TYR A 599 5.42 -2.77 -27.63
CA TYR A 599 4.05 -2.35 -27.33
C TYR A 599 3.02 -3.49 -27.46
N GLU A 600 3.38 -4.61 -28.09
CA GLU A 600 2.57 -5.84 -28.18
C GLU A 600 2.76 -6.73 -26.92
N ASN A 601 3.76 -6.45 -26.09
CA ASN A 601 4.02 -7.20 -24.88
C ASN A 601 2.91 -6.96 -23.85
N SER A 602 2.19 -8.02 -23.49
CA SER A 602 1.02 -7.99 -22.61
C SER A 602 1.35 -7.98 -21.10
N ARG A 603 2.64 -7.99 -20.73
CA ARG A 603 3.01 -7.99 -19.31
C ARG A 603 2.37 -6.82 -18.55
N ALA A 604 2.09 -7.01 -17.26
CA ALA A 604 1.64 -5.94 -16.39
C ALA A 604 2.72 -4.86 -16.24
N VAL A 605 2.34 -3.57 -16.36
CA VAL A 605 3.23 -2.41 -16.22
C VAL A 605 2.67 -1.48 -15.15
N ARG A 606 3.37 -1.37 -14.02
CA ARG A 606 2.89 -0.66 -12.84
C ARG A 606 3.46 0.73 -12.64
N THR A 607 3.96 1.34 -13.69
CA THR A 607 4.50 2.69 -13.64
C THR A 607 3.51 3.71 -14.18
N VAL A 608 3.74 4.97 -13.87
CA VAL A 608 2.98 6.11 -14.43
C VAL A 608 3.10 6.25 -15.96
N SER A 609 3.99 5.45 -16.58
CA SER A 609 4.20 5.40 -18.03
C SER A 609 3.55 4.18 -18.70
N SER A 610 2.74 3.39 -17.96
CA SER A 610 2.14 2.14 -18.45
C SER A 610 1.40 2.32 -19.77
N GLU A 611 0.59 3.37 -19.91
CA GLU A 611 -0.18 3.63 -21.10
C GLU A 611 0.69 4.05 -22.31
N GLN A 612 1.82 4.70 -22.02
CA GLN A 612 2.71 5.20 -23.07
C GLN A 612 3.47 4.06 -23.76
N VAL A 613 3.86 3.02 -23.02
CA VAL A 613 4.63 1.89 -23.55
C VAL A 613 3.77 0.81 -24.23
N ARG A 614 2.45 0.97 -24.22
CA ARG A 614 1.49 0.11 -24.94
C ARG A 614 1.17 0.63 -26.35
N ARG A 615 1.93 1.60 -26.84
CA ARG A 615 1.84 2.18 -28.18
C ARG A 615 3.24 2.29 -28.79
N PRO A 616 3.37 2.30 -30.12
CA PRO A 616 4.64 2.61 -30.78
C PRO A 616 5.24 3.92 -30.26
N ILE A 617 6.55 4.07 -30.37
CA ILE A 617 7.25 5.29 -29.96
C ILE A 617 6.67 6.50 -30.71
N PHE A 618 6.44 7.59 -30.00
CA PHE A 618 5.89 8.83 -30.52
C PHE A 618 6.71 10.04 -30.08
N ARG A 619 6.73 11.10 -30.89
CA ARG A 619 7.56 12.29 -30.68
C ARG A 619 6.93 13.36 -29.80
N ASP A 620 5.62 13.29 -29.56
CA ASP A 620 4.86 14.36 -28.87
C ASP A 620 5.37 14.69 -27.46
N GLY A 621 6.05 13.73 -26.82
CA GLY A 621 6.61 13.92 -25.49
C GLY A 621 7.89 14.76 -25.40
N LEU A 622 8.60 15.01 -26.51
CA LEU A 622 9.93 15.62 -26.49
C LEU A 622 9.90 17.06 -26.02
N ASP A 623 8.97 17.85 -26.56
CA ASP A 623 8.91 19.31 -26.42
C ASP A 623 7.75 19.85 -25.57
N GLN A 624 6.98 18.98 -24.91
CA GLN A 624 5.83 19.41 -24.09
C GLN A 624 6.17 20.46 -23.03
N TRP A 625 7.37 20.42 -22.44
CA TRP A 625 7.83 21.37 -21.45
C TRP A 625 7.90 22.82 -22.00
N ARG A 626 8.05 23.02 -23.33
CA ARG A 626 8.13 24.35 -23.96
C ARG A 626 6.85 25.16 -23.78
N HIS A 627 5.69 24.51 -23.68
CA HIS A 627 4.43 25.19 -23.38
C HIS A 627 4.40 25.81 -21.99
N PHE A 628 5.26 25.34 -21.10
CA PHE A 628 5.38 25.82 -19.72
C PHE A 628 6.68 26.61 -19.48
N GLU A 629 7.46 26.84 -20.49
CA GLU A 629 8.77 27.51 -20.40
C GLU A 629 8.76 28.83 -19.64
N PRO A 630 7.71 29.71 -19.74
CA PRO A 630 7.66 30.95 -18.98
C PRO A 630 7.72 30.83 -17.45
N TRP A 631 7.43 29.64 -16.91
CA TRP A 631 7.42 29.39 -15.46
C TRP A 631 8.61 28.53 -15.00
N LEU A 632 9.51 28.11 -15.90
CA LEU A 632 10.59 27.15 -15.60
C LEU A 632 11.96 27.80 -15.36
N ASP A 633 12.04 29.11 -15.19
CA ASP A 633 13.31 29.81 -14.91
C ASP A 633 14.01 29.32 -13.63
N PRO A 634 13.30 29.01 -12.50
CA PRO A 634 13.95 28.42 -11.34
C PRO A 634 14.63 27.08 -11.63
N LEU A 635 13.97 26.22 -12.46
CA LEU A 635 14.54 24.95 -12.89
C LEU A 635 15.78 25.14 -13.76
N LYS A 636 15.72 26.05 -14.76
CA LYS A 636 16.87 26.35 -15.64
C LYS A 636 18.07 26.84 -14.83
N ALA A 637 17.85 27.76 -13.89
CA ALA A 637 18.89 28.29 -13.02
C ALA A 637 19.53 27.20 -12.16
N ALA A 638 18.74 26.30 -11.59
CA ALA A 638 19.22 25.21 -10.75
C ALA A 638 19.97 24.12 -11.53
N LEU A 639 19.57 23.85 -12.76
CA LEU A 639 20.26 22.92 -13.67
C LEU A 639 21.66 23.42 -14.04
N GLY A 640 21.81 24.75 -14.24
CA GLY A 640 23.09 25.35 -14.56
C GLY A 640 23.80 24.66 -15.74
N PRO A 641 25.11 24.30 -15.60
CA PRO A 641 25.87 23.68 -16.69
C PRO A 641 25.34 22.32 -17.16
N ALA A 642 24.57 21.60 -16.31
CA ALA A 642 23.99 20.31 -16.68
C ALA A 642 22.97 20.45 -17.81
N LEU A 643 22.40 21.64 -18.03
CA LEU A 643 21.47 21.90 -19.13
C LEU A 643 22.13 21.67 -20.51
N GLU A 644 23.42 21.91 -20.62
CA GLU A 644 24.17 21.75 -21.88
C GLU A 644 24.97 20.45 -21.89
N SER A 645 25.54 20.04 -20.74
CA SER A 645 26.46 18.89 -20.64
C SER A 645 25.82 17.57 -20.23
N TRP A 646 24.49 17.47 -20.25
CA TRP A 646 23.75 16.31 -19.75
C TRP A 646 23.96 15.02 -20.54
N ARG A 647 24.41 15.09 -21.79
CA ARG A 647 24.64 13.91 -22.64
C ARG A 647 25.94 13.17 -22.31
N GLY A 648 26.92 13.86 -21.73
CA GLY A 648 28.26 13.35 -21.49
C GLY A 648 28.64 13.14 -20.02
#